data_274b4c26b3706fdee292a9c3f3a59b72
#
_entry.id   274b4c26b3706fdee292a9c3f3a59b72
#
_cell.length_a   1.000
_cell.length_b   1.000
_cell.length_c   1.000
_cell.angle_alpha   90.00
_cell.angle_beta   90.00
_cell.angle_gamma   90.00
#
_symmetry.space_group_name_H-M   'P 1'
#
loop_
_entity.id
_entity.type
_entity.pdbx_description
1 polymer ?
#
loop_
_entity_poly.entity_id
_entity_poly.type
_entity_poly.pdbx_seq_one_letter_code
_entity_poly.pdbx_strand_id
1 'polypeptide(L)'
;MTTQTKPFFYKNKLTVAISTAIMGLSINAYAADEEAKPDDNAFEQIVVTGSVGGRTQIESAIAVTSIDDEVIQNFKPNSEVELFRLIPGIQANGGNGPGGNANIAVRGLPVATGGSPFVQIQEDGLPTVLFGDMQFGNNDYWTRFDASTARVESVRGGTATTFASQAPGAIINYISHTGEVEGGYVGLSTGIGYDEKRVDFRYGGSASDSVLYHVGGYMKTGRGPLDDGFNTSESMQVKANITKYLEDDESYVRFYLKVADTQEPFYTGSLAYANISGNKISNVRPYPGMDGRSASNFSTLNQSFLIVNNEGGVERVNMSGITTEALALGNEVHYVLEHDIVVDNKMRWTDMSGGFTEPFHGPGVTANVIGSTVNGAVVDQIRYANGPMAGELYEQPYIDTNTNVFTNISDVGSFVNDLTISKEFNLDGSILNARVGYFYMNQKIAMDWHTNRNFREAGSSNPAQLDLFDAAGNQLTANGLAGFNDNWGDCCARDYDLEYTNTAPYVALELELDEFILDGSVRRDTVDASGYTVQSSGNAFDTIIDGVAIPTLLPDGKEEYPDYSESYTSYTFGGLYKFNEDTSFFARASKGNRFNSDRQTVSGKINPDGSLTQAGRVAAVDEVNQYEVGVKNRGEMGEADYTVEFTLLKGDFTQSNYEPTSTPACPNGGCILDNEYRTTGFEFYGTMRWSALSVIANATYTDAEQKPNGGTWGPANDIPELTYAITSQYEFSQEISVGLNMSGQYGNRNGAGVETENKPIFGGNIAYRPTNNLEFAIIGQNLTDEFALRGLSGVVDASNNVISAQPVLGRNLSASVKLLF
;
A
#
# COMPACT_ATOMS: atom_id res chain seq x y z
N MET A 1 6.38 -36.24 -0.53
CA MET A 1 7.30 -36.49 -1.65
C MET A 1 7.72 -35.15 -2.19
N THR A 2 9.01 -34.87 -2.01
CA THR A 2 9.84 -33.83 -2.66
C THR A 2 9.21 -32.45 -2.83
N THR A 3 9.34 -31.63 -1.79
CA THR A 3 9.43 -30.19 -1.90
C THR A 3 10.48 -29.84 -2.96
N GLN A 4 10.05 -29.34 -4.09
CA GLN A 4 10.93 -28.65 -5.01
C GLN A 4 11.27 -27.29 -4.39
N THR A 5 12.32 -27.25 -3.58
CA THR A 5 13.12 -26.04 -3.44
C THR A 5 13.55 -25.65 -4.85
N LYS A 6 12.90 -24.65 -5.44
CA LYS A 6 13.40 -24.00 -6.66
C LYS A 6 14.83 -23.55 -6.35
N PRO A 7 15.80 -23.89 -7.20
CA PRO A 7 17.19 -23.80 -6.80
C PRO A 7 17.65 -22.35 -6.74
N PHE A 8 18.38 -22.04 -5.69
CA PHE A 8 19.29 -20.90 -5.47
C PHE A 8 20.15 -20.47 -6.69
N PHE A 9 19.98 -21.13 -7.82
CA PHE A 9 20.73 -20.92 -9.06
C PHE A 9 20.31 -19.68 -9.88
N TYR A 10 19.14 -19.08 -9.62
CA TYR A 10 18.72 -17.87 -10.33
C TYR A 10 19.41 -16.61 -9.79
N LYS A 11 19.57 -16.48 -8.47
CA LYS A 11 20.23 -15.32 -7.84
C LYS A 11 21.64 -15.07 -8.40
N ASN A 12 22.45 -16.12 -8.54
CA ASN A 12 23.84 -15.97 -9.00
C ASN A 12 23.99 -15.68 -10.50
N LYS A 13 23.07 -16.13 -11.35
CA LYS A 13 23.17 -15.89 -12.80
C LYS A 13 22.65 -14.51 -13.20
N LEU A 14 21.60 -14.01 -12.54
CA LEU A 14 21.04 -12.70 -12.82
C LEU A 14 21.95 -11.59 -12.27
N THR A 15 22.50 -11.75 -11.06
CA THR A 15 23.49 -10.82 -10.47
C THR A 15 24.74 -10.71 -11.34
N VAL A 16 25.25 -11.81 -11.87
CA VAL A 16 26.40 -11.82 -12.80
C VAL A 16 26.05 -11.19 -14.15
N ALA A 17 24.85 -11.44 -14.68
CA ALA A 17 24.42 -10.86 -15.95
C ALA A 17 24.21 -9.34 -15.86
N ILE A 18 23.63 -8.86 -14.76
CA ILE A 18 23.39 -7.42 -14.52
C ILE A 18 24.74 -6.72 -14.22
N SER A 19 25.63 -7.33 -13.43
CA SER A 19 26.96 -6.77 -13.19
C SER A 19 27.79 -6.68 -14.48
N THR A 20 27.62 -7.63 -15.39
CA THR A 20 28.32 -7.65 -16.68
C THR A 20 27.71 -6.64 -17.67
N ALA A 21 26.38 -6.40 -17.61
CA ALA A 21 25.70 -5.39 -18.43
C ALA A 21 26.07 -3.98 -17.97
N ILE A 22 26.19 -3.73 -16.66
CA ILE A 22 26.62 -2.44 -16.10
C ILE A 22 28.11 -2.18 -16.41
N MET A 23 28.98 -3.19 -16.41
CA MET A 23 30.39 -3.05 -16.80
C MET A 23 30.59 -2.95 -18.30
N GLY A 24 29.61 -3.34 -19.13
CA GLY A 24 29.68 -3.28 -20.59
C GLY A 24 29.27 -1.92 -21.20
N LEU A 25 28.70 -1.04 -20.41
CA LEU A 25 28.44 0.35 -20.78
C LEU A 25 29.76 1.12 -20.68
N SER A 26 30.59 1.01 -21.69
CA SER A 26 31.76 1.89 -21.85
C SER A 26 31.25 3.32 -22.04
N ILE A 27 31.46 4.11 -21.01
CA ILE A 27 31.09 5.53 -20.90
C ILE A 27 31.83 6.30 -21.98
N ASN A 28 31.21 6.52 -23.13
CA ASN A 28 31.57 7.64 -23.98
C ASN A 28 30.73 8.83 -23.52
N ALA A 29 31.20 9.51 -22.50
CA ALA A 29 30.65 10.80 -22.10
C ALA A 29 30.89 11.82 -23.20
N TYR A 30 29.91 12.00 -24.08
CA TYR A 30 29.81 13.25 -24.85
C TYR A 30 29.06 14.22 -23.95
N ALA A 31 29.74 15.29 -23.57
CA ALA A 31 29.10 16.42 -22.94
C ALA A 31 28.06 17.01 -23.89
N ALA A 32 26.80 16.87 -23.58
CA ALA A 32 25.76 17.65 -24.22
C ALA A 32 25.77 19.05 -23.57
N ASP A 33 26.29 20.01 -24.31
CA ASP A 33 26.09 21.44 -24.04
C ASP A 33 24.73 21.84 -24.62
N GLU A 34 23.65 21.59 -23.90
CA GLU A 34 22.43 22.36 -24.03
C GLU A 34 21.81 22.46 -22.63
N GLU A 35 21.78 23.70 -22.10
CA GLU A 35 20.93 24.02 -20.95
C GLU A 35 19.48 23.70 -21.36
N ALA A 36 18.94 22.60 -20.85
CA ALA A 36 17.51 22.42 -20.80
C ALA A 36 16.96 23.57 -19.97
N LYS A 37 16.38 24.58 -20.62
CA LYS A 37 15.59 25.59 -19.93
C LYS A 37 14.54 24.83 -19.14
N PRO A 38 14.33 25.14 -17.84
CA PRO A 38 13.17 24.65 -17.13
C PRO A 38 11.95 24.97 -17.99
N ASP A 39 11.15 23.93 -18.28
CA ASP A 39 9.94 24.11 -19.04
C ASP A 39 9.09 25.13 -18.25
N ASP A 40 8.79 26.28 -18.86
CA ASP A 40 8.01 27.36 -18.24
C ASP A 40 6.57 26.87 -17.87
N ASN A 41 6.20 25.68 -18.32
CA ASN A 41 4.91 25.01 -18.11
C ASN A 41 4.95 23.83 -17.10
N ALA A 42 5.90 23.81 -16.17
CA ALA A 42 6.02 22.71 -15.17
C ALA A 42 4.74 22.42 -14.35
N PHE A 43 3.73 23.28 -14.42
CA PHE A 43 2.44 23.14 -13.77
C PHE A 43 1.27 22.78 -14.72
N GLU A 44 1.52 22.67 -16.02
CA GLU A 44 0.55 22.20 -17.02
C GLU A 44 0.70 20.71 -17.34
N GLN A 45 0.73 19.89 -16.34
CA GLN A 45 0.84 18.45 -16.57
C GLN A 45 -0.44 17.91 -17.23
N ILE A 46 -0.26 17.16 -18.31
CA ILE A 46 -1.34 16.43 -18.95
C ILE A 46 -1.65 15.20 -18.10
N VAL A 47 -2.87 15.13 -17.60
CA VAL A 47 -3.37 13.97 -16.86
C VAL A 47 -3.82 12.92 -17.84
N VAL A 48 -3.23 11.74 -17.76
CA VAL A 48 -3.59 10.60 -18.61
C VAL A 48 -4.47 9.60 -17.87
N THR A 49 -4.40 9.57 -16.54
CA THR A 49 -5.17 8.64 -15.71
C THR A 49 -6.61 9.13 -15.54
N GLY A 50 -7.60 8.31 -15.88
CA GLY A 50 -9.02 8.60 -15.61
C GLY A 50 -9.66 9.68 -16.47
N SER A 51 -9.08 10.02 -17.62
CA SER A 51 -9.64 10.98 -18.58
C SER A 51 -9.94 10.34 -19.95
N VAL A 52 -10.87 10.93 -20.71
CA VAL A 52 -11.25 10.45 -22.05
C VAL A 52 -10.16 10.80 -23.09
N GLY A 53 -9.64 12.03 -23.03
CA GLY A 53 -8.47 12.50 -23.76
C GLY A 53 -7.46 13.07 -22.78
N GLY A 54 -6.18 13.13 -23.08
CA GLY A 54 -5.22 13.83 -22.24
C GLY A 54 -5.66 15.28 -22.03
N ARG A 55 -5.90 15.71 -20.81
CA ARG A 55 -6.28 17.09 -20.45
C ARG A 55 -5.30 17.66 -19.47
N THR A 56 -5.07 18.94 -19.53
CA THR A 56 -4.37 19.64 -18.44
C THR A 56 -5.18 19.55 -17.15
N GLN A 57 -4.50 19.64 -16.03
CA GLN A 57 -5.18 19.60 -14.72
C GLN A 57 -6.28 20.65 -14.60
N ILE A 58 -6.05 21.87 -15.12
CA ILE A 58 -7.04 22.97 -15.05
C ILE A 58 -8.31 22.70 -15.85
N GLU A 59 -8.24 21.93 -16.93
CA GLU A 59 -9.35 21.62 -17.83
C GLU A 59 -10.04 20.29 -17.49
N SER A 60 -9.63 19.60 -16.46
CA SER A 60 -10.23 18.32 -16.07
C SER A 60 -11.29 18.49 -14.96
N ALA A 61 -12.47 17.89 -15.14
CA ALA A 61 -13.55 17.91 -14.15
C ALA A 61 -13.36 16.84 -13.06
N ILE A 62 -12.12 16.55 -12.67
CA ILE A 62 -11.76 15.53 -11.67
C ILE A 62 -10.74 16.06 -10.67
N ALA A 63 -10.77 15.56 -9.44
CA ALA A 63 -9.73 15.81 -8.45
C ALA A 63 -8.52 14.91 -8.77
N VAL A 64 -7.42 15.52 -9.20
CA VAL A 64 -6.22 14.81 -9.63
C VAL A 64 -4.96 15.44 -9.05
N THR A 65 -3.97 14.60 -8.76
CA THR A 65 -2.64 15.04 -8.31
C THR A 65 -1.59 14.24 -9.08
N SER A 66 -0.56 14.91 -9.53
CA SER A 66 0.65 14.32 -10.12
C SER A 66 1.87 14.70 -9.29
N ILE A 67 2.71 13.72 -9.01
CA ILE A 67 3.93 13.85 -8.21
C ILE A 67 5.08 13.34 -9.05
N ASP A 68 5.98 14.21 -9.45
CA ASP A 68 7.12 13.91 -10.31
C ASP A 68 8.25 13.19 -9.55
N ASP A 69 9.12 12.53 -10.29
CA ASP A 69 10.27 11.82 -9.75
C ASP A 69 11.21 12.73 -8.94
N GLU A 70 11.37 14.00 -9.30
CA GLU A 70 12.17 14.96 -8.53
C GLU A 70 11.59 15.18 -7.13
N VAL A 71 10.26 15.36 -7.02
CA VAL A 71 9.56 15.50 -5.73
C VAL A 71 9.73 14.25 -4.90
N ILE A 72 9.57 13.05 -5.51
CA ILE A 72 9.76 11.76 -4.84
C ILE A 72 11.18 11.63 -4.30
N GLN A 73 12.19 11.97 -5.11
CA GLN A 73 13.60 11.89 -4.72
C GLN A 73 13.97 12.87 -3.60
N ASN A 74 13.40 14.08 -3.61
CA ASN A 74 13.66 15.10 -2.59
C ASN A 74 12.93 14.79 -1.28
N PHE A 75 11.72 14.22 -1.34
CA PHE A 75 10.96 13.78 -0.18
C PHE A 75 11.55 12.49 0.42
N LYS A 76 12.08 11.60 -0.42
CA LYS A 76 12.68 10.30 -0.09
C LYS A 76 11.83 9.48 0.88
N PRO A 77 10.65 9.06 0.49
CA PRO A 77 9.81 8.23 1.34
C PRO A 77 10.47 6.86 1.56
N ASN A 78 10.31 6.29 2.77
CA ASN A 78 10.80 4.93 3.08
C ASN A 78 9.87 3.83 2.52
N SER A 79 8.64 4.19 2.20
CA SER A 79 7.61 3.29 1.67
C SER A 79 6.61 4.04 0.80
N GLU A 80 5.81 3.32 0.04
CA GLU A 80 4.70 3.85 -0.76
C GLU A 80 3.69 4.62 0.11
N VAL A 81 3.44 4.13 1.33
CA VAL A 81 2.57 4.79 2.32
C VAL A 81 3.03 6.20 2.67
N GLU A 82 4.33 6.40 2.80
CA GLU A 82 4.88 7.73 3.06
C GLU A 82 4.76 8.63 1.84
N LEU A 83 4.94 8.10 0.63
CA LEU A 83 4.70 8.82 -0.61
C LEU A 83 3.25 9.30 -0.72
N PHE A 84 2.30 8.46 -0.32
CA PHE A 84 0.87 8.78 -0.39
C PHE A 84 0.45 9.95 0.51
N ARG A 85 1.28 10.36 1.47
CA ARG A 85 1.05 11.60 2.24
C ARG A 85 1.10 12.87 1.37
N LEU A 86 1.73 12.80 0.21
CA LEU A 86 1.75 13.91 -0.76
C LEU A 86 0.46 13.99 -1.58
N ILE A 87 -0.43 13.00 -1.48
CA ILE A 87 -1.69 12.92 -2.21
C ILE A 87 -2.84 13.32 -1.29
N PRO A 88 -3.58 14.42 -1.58
CA PRO A 88 -4.76 14.76 -0.79
C PRO A 88 -5.80 13.63 -0.86
N GLY A 89 -6.61 13.49 0.17
CA GLY A 89 -7.69 12.50 0.24
C GLY A 89 -7.25 11.06 0.51
N ILE A 90 -5.97 10.72 0.35
CA ILE A 90 -5.41 9.40 0.64
C ILE A 90 -4.90 9.39 2.08
N GLN A 91 -5.33 8.38 2.82
CA GLN A 91 -4.93 8.14 4.21
C GLN A 91 -4.39 6.72 4.31
N ALA A 92 -3.16 6.58 4.76
CA ALA A 92 -2.54 5.28 4.89
C ALA A 92 -2.17 5.03 6.36
N ASN A 93 -2.82 4.04 6.93
CA ASN A 93 -2.60 3.54 8.28
C ASN A 93 -2.07 2.11 8.21
N GLY A 94 -1.37 1.68 9.24
CA GLY A 94 -0.89 0.31 9.31
C GLY A 94 0.61 0.23 9.33
N GLY A 95 1.18 -0.84 8.82
CA GLY A 95 2.55 -1.25 8.96
C GLY A 95 3.60 -0.15 8.85
N ASN A 96 4.57 -0.20 9.71
CA ASN A 96 5.73 0.66 9.68
C ASN A 96 6.86 -0.09 9.01
N GLY A 97 7.50 0.55 8.09
CA GLY A 97 8.61 -0.07 7.38
C GLY A 97 8.39 -0.10 5.87
N PRO A 98 9.44 -0.45 5.14
CA PRO A 98 9.43 -0.41 3.69
C PRO A 98 8.66 -1.56 3.03
N GLY A 99 8.24 -2.57 3.80
CA GLY A 99 7.63 -3.79 3.24
C GLY A 99 6.23 -3.61 2.63
N GLY A 100 5.46 -2.63 3.08
CA GLY A 100 4.06 -2.46 2.70
C GLY A 100 3.11 -2.99 3.77
N ASN A 101 1.99 -3.60 3.39
CA ASN A 101 0.90 -4.05 4.24
C ASN A 101 0.12 -2.89 4.88
N ALA A 102 -0.05 -1.83 4.14
CA ALA A 102 -0.77 -0.67 4.61
C ALA A 102 -2.28 -0.82 4.45
N ASN A 103 -3.02 -0.24 5.39
CA ASN A 103 -4.43 0.04 5.23
C ASN A 103 -4.57 1.42 4.59
N ILE A 104 -4.97 1.44 3.32
CA ILE A 104 -5.07 2.66 2.52
C ILE A 104 -6.54 3.03 2.38
N ALA A 105 -6.94 4.08 3.08
CA ALA A 105 -8.26 4.66 3.00
C ALA A 105 -8.25 5.87 2.06
N VAL A 106 -9.41 6.21 1.51
CA VAL A 106 -9.59 7.38 0.67
C VAL A 106 -10.86 8.12 1.07
N ARG A 107 -10.76 9.45 1.25
CA ARG A 107 -11.91 10.34 1.50
C ARG A 107 -12.82 9.87 2.63
N GLY A 108 -12.24 9.27 3.67
CA GLY A 108 -12.99 8.78 4.82
C GLY A 108 -13.78 7.48 4.59
N LEU A 109 -13.59 6.79 3.47
CA LEU A 109 -14.09 5.44 3.28
C LEU A 109 -13.31 4.49 4.20
N PRO A 110 -13.99 3.63 4.97
CA PRO A 110 -13.35 2.81 5.97
C PRO A 110 -12.58 1.64 5.35
N VAL A 111 -11.53 1.19 6.03
CA VAL A 111 -10.84 -0.06 5.71
C VAL A 111 -11.35 -1.14 6.64
N ALA A 112 -12.36 -1.89 6.20
CA ALA A 112 -13.05 -2.87 7.03
C ALA A 112 -12.30 -4.21 7.14
N THR A 113 -11.51 -4.58 6.13
CA THR A 113 -10.86 -5.90 6.02
C THR A 113 -9.34 -5.87 5.96
N GLY A 114 -8.76 -4.69 5.92
CA GLY A 114 -7.34 -4.47 5.66
C GLY A 114 -7.07 -4.13 4.19
N GLY A 115 -5.85 -3.77 3.87
CA GLY A 115 -5.41 -3.42 2.52
C GLY A 115 -5.96 -2.09 2.01
N SER A 116 -6.31 -2.04 0.74
CA SER A 116 -6.81 -0.85 0.05
C SER A 116 -8.09 -1.15 -0.74
N PRO A 117 -9.19 -1.52 -0.09
CA PRO A 117 -10.39 -2.05 -0.75
C PRO A 117 -11.06 -1.07 -1.72
N PHE A 118 -10.82 0.22 -1.59
CA PHE A 118 -11.42 1.27 -2.42
C PHE A 118 -10.43 1.95 -3.36
N VAL A 119 -9.17 1.50 -3.35
CA VAL A 119 -8.08 2.11 -4.13
C VAL A 119 -7.42 1.06 -5.00
N GLN A 120 -7.32 1.32 -6.29
CA GLN A 120 -6.53 0.51 -7.19
C GLN A 120 -5.14 1.11 -7.40
N ILE A 121 -4.10 0.30 -7.20
CA ILE A 121 -2.72 0.66 -7.53
C ILE A 121 -2.40 0.09 -8.91
N GLN A 122 -1.87 0.96 -9.78
CA GLN A 122 -1.55 0.65 -11.17
C GLN A 122 -0.08 0.91 -11.48
N GLU A 123 0.46 0.19 -12.45
CA GLU A 123 1.68 0.53 -13.15
C GLU A 123 1.35 0.69 -14.64
N ASP A 124 1.70 1.86 -15.20
CA ASP A 124 1.47 2.23 -16.61
C ASP A 124 0.01 2.07 -17.06
N GLY A 125 -0.94 2.31 -16.12
CA GLY A 125 -2.38 2.27 -16.37
C GLY A 125 -3.03 0.90 -16.20
N LEU A 126 -2.30 -0.14 -15.81
CA LEU A 126 -2.84 -1.47 -15.55
C LEU A 126 -2.71 -1.84 -14.07
N PRO A 127 -3.73 -2.46 -13.44
CA PRO A 127 -3.67 -2.90 -12.05
C PRO A 127 -2.55 -3.91 -11.83
N THR A 128 -1.81 -3.77 -10.74
CA THR A 128 -0.79 -4.76 -10.35
C THR A 128 -1.47 -5.99 -9.76
N VAL A 129 -2.41 -5.77 -8.85
CA VAL A 129 -3.29 -6.78 -8.28
C VAL A 129 -4.73 -6.25 -8.41
N LEU A 130 -5.67 -7.10 -8.78
CA LEU A 130 -7.06 -6.69 -9.02
C LEU A 130 -7.77 -6.26 -7.73
N PHE A 131 -7.59 -7.05 -6.64
CA PHE A 131 -8.31 -6.81 -5.39
C PHE A 131 -7.40 -6.19 -4.34
N GLY A 132 -7.75 -5.00 -3.88
CA GLY A 132 -6.98 -4.27 -2.86
C GLY A 132 -7.20 -4.75 -1.43
N ASP A 133 -8.19 -5.61 -1.18
CA ASP A 133 -8.54 -6.15 0.14
C ASP A 133 -7.97 -7.56 0.42
N MET A 134 -7.08 -8.04 -0.43
CA MET A 134 -6.35 -9.30 -0.23
C MET A 134 -5.40 -9.15 0.97
N GLN A 135 -5.82 -9.62 2.13
CA GLN A 135 -5.07 -9.44 3.38
C GLN A 135 -3.80 -10.31 3.40
N PHE A 136 -2.69 -9.71 3.84
CA PHE A 136 -1.34 -10.29 3.81
C PHE A 136 -0.84 -10.65 2.42
N GLY A 137 -1.41 -10.02 1.41
CA GLY A 137 -1.02 -10.05 0.02
C GLY A 137 -1.38 -8.75 -0.67
N ASN A 138 -1.38 -7.64 0.09
CA ASN A 138 -1.87 -6.33 -0.33
C ASN A 138 -1.19 -5.85 -1.61
N ASN A 139 -1.92 -5.05 -2.40
CA ASN A 139 -1.41 -4.53 -3.68
C ASN A 139 -0.17 -3.63 -3.54
N ASP A 140 0.07 -3.01 -2.37
CA ASP A 140 1.28 -2.24 -2.07
C ASP A 140 2.55 -3.10 -1.85
N TYR A 141 2.44 -4.44 -1.81
CA TYR A 141 3.63 -5.32 -1.83
C TYR A 141 4.30 -5.34 -3.20
N TRP A 142 3.51 -5.31 -4.26
CA TRP A 142 3.89 -5.60 -5.63
C TRP A 142 4.26 -4.37 -6.45
N THR A 143 3.94 -3.17 -5.94
CA THR A 143 4.19 -1.90 -6.61
C THR A 143 5.16 -1.08 -5.78
N ARG A 144 6.33 -0.79 -6.34
CA ARG A 144 7.39 -0.02 -5.69
C ARG A 144 7.83 1.12 -6.59
N PHE A 145 7.96 2.32 -6.03
CA PHE A 145 8.62 3.42 -6.73
C PHE A 145 10.14 3.18 -6.78
N ASP A 146 10.75 3.52 -7.88
CA ASP A 146 12.19 3.44 -8.11
C ASP A 146 12.64 4.50 -9.13
N ALA A 147 13.90 4.43 -9.53
CA ALA A 147 14.47 5.34 -10.52
C ALA A 147 13.82 5.26 -11.91
N SER A 148 13.03 4.24 -12.20
CA SER A 148 12.28 4.13 -13.47
C SER A 148 10.91 4.80 -13.42
N THR A 149 10.46 5.26 -12.24
CA THR A 149 9.19 5.97 -12.07
C THR A 149 9.35 7.43 -12.46
N ALA A 150 8.65 7.87 -13.50
CA ALA A 150 8.67 9.26 -13.96
C ALA A 150 7.74 10.14 -13.09
N ARG A 151 6.57 9.62 -12.75
CA ARG A 151 5.61 10.29 -11.88
C ARG A 151 4.58 9.33 -11.30
N VAL A 152 3.90 9.77 -10.27
CA VAL A 152 2.75 9.08 -9.69
C VAL A 152 1.52 9.98 -9.85
N GLU A 153 0.53 9.50 -10.60
CA GLU A 153 -0.77 10.17 -10.74
C GLU A 153 -1.81 9.54 -9.82
N SER A 154 -2.62 10.38 -9.18
CA SER A 154 -3.76 9.91 -8.40
C SER A 154 -5.03 10.62 -8.83
N VAL A 155 -6.04 9.84 -9.21
CA VAL A 155 -7.41 10.30 -9.47
C VAL A 155 -8.28 9.85 -8.31
N ARG A 156 -8.97 10.78 -7.67
CA ARG A 156 -9.80 10.51 -6.50
C ARG A 156 -11.28 10.68 -6.82
N GLY A 157 -12.09 9.69 -6.41
CA GLY A 157 -13.53 9.66 -6.70
C GLY A 157 -13.85 9.61 -8.19
N GLY A 158 -15.01 10.12 -8.55
CA GLY A 158 -15.41 10.38 -9.92
C GLY A 158 -15.08 9.31 -10.94
N THR A 159 -14.22 9.64 -11.87
CA THR A 159 -13.85 8.78 -13.00
C THR A 159 -13.04 7.55 -12.60
N ALA A 160 -12.41 7.52 -11.42
CA ALA A 160 -11.76 6.30 -10.92
C ALA A 160 -12.73 5.10 -10.94
N THR A 161 -14.02 5.34 -10.69
CA THR A 161 -15.05 4.30 -10.64
C THR A 161 -15.33 3.62 -11.99
N THR A 162 -14.99 4.25 -13.09
CA THR A 162 -15.33 3.79 -14.44
C THR A 162 -14.12 3.51 -15.31
N PHE A 163 -12.97 4.13 -15.02
CA PHE A 163 -11.73 3.87 -15.74
C PHE A 163 -10.89 2.75 -15.10
N ALA A 164 -11.24 2.30 -13.90
CA ALA A 164 -10.64 1.13 -13.29
C ALA A 164 -11.70 0.24 -12.63
N SER A 165 -11.45 -1.06 -12.58
CA SER A 165 -12.20 -2.01 -11.75
C SER A 165 -11.75 -1.88 -10.30
N GLN A 166 -12.62 -2.18 -9.33
CA GLN A 166 -12.28 -2.23 -7.91
C GLN A 166 -11.72 -0.90 -7.33
N ALA A 167 -12.03 0.24 -7.95
CA ALA A 167 -11.50 1.54 -7.57
C ALA A 167 -12.60 2.59 -7.30
N PRO A 168 -13.62 2.31 -6.48
CA PRO A 168 -14.71 3.27 -6.26
C PRO A 168 -14.24 4.53 -5.53
N GLY A 169 -13.06 4.53 -4.93
CA GLY A 169 -12.50 5.66 -4.19
C GLY A 169 -11.37 6.38 -4.92
N ALA A 170 -10.37 5.65 -5.45
CA ALA A 170 -9.24 6.26 -6.15
C ALA A 170 -8.48 5.28 -7.03
N ILE A 171 -7.73 5.84 -7.98
CA ILE A 171 -6.62 5.20 -8.69
C ILE A 171 -5.33 5.87 -8.24
N ILE A 172 -4.27 5.08 -8.03
CA ILE A 172 -2.89 5.55 -7.88
C ILE A 172 -2.06 4.84 -8.95
N ASN A 173 -1.57 5.59 -9.93
CA ASN A 173 -0.90 5.06 -11.12
C ASN A 173 0.57 5.50 -11.15
N TYR A 174 1.49 4.52 -11.14
CA TYR A 174 2.92 4.71 -11.29
C TYR A 174 3.27 4.69 -12.78
N ILE A 175 3.73 5.81 -13.30
CA ILE A 175 4.05 5.97 -14.72
C ILE A 175 5.55 5.90 -14.89
N SER A 176 6.00 5.03 -15.79
CA SER A 176 7.40 4.78 -16.08
C SER A 176 8.00 5.82 -17.02
N HIS A 177 9.30 6.10 -16.85
CA HIS A 177 10.09 6.77 -17.91
C HIS A 177 10.12 5.92 -19.17
N THR A 178 10.08 6.54 -20.34
CA THR A 178 9.98 5.87 -21.63
C THR A 178 11.13 6.19 -22.59
N GLY A 179 12.15 6.94 -22.12
CA GLY A 179 13.33 7.29 -22.91
C GLY A 179 13.18 8.57 -23.75
N GLU A 180 12.16 9.36 -23.49
CA GLU A 180 11.94 10.67 -24.14
C GLU A 180 13.01 11.68 -23.74
N VAL A 181 13.54 11.53 -22.51
CA VAL A 181 14.67 12.32 -22.01
C VAL A 181 15.92 11.46 -22.08
N GLU A 182 16.94 11.91 -22.83
CA GLU A 182 18.22 11.22 -22.93
C GLU A 182 19.06 11.39 -21.66
N GLY A 183 19.75 10.31 -21.25
CA GLY A 183 20.60 10.30 -20.09
C GLY A 183 20.05 9.53 -18.91
N GLY A 184 20.68 9.69 -17.76
CA GLY A 184 20.31 8.99 -16.56
C GLY A 184 21.27 9.24 -15.41
N TYR A 185 21.25 8.36 -14.42
CA TYR A 185 22.16 8.42 -13.30
C TYR A 185 22.41 7.04 -12.65
N VAL A 186 23.51 6.96 -11.92
CA VAL A 186 23.75 5.94 -10.90
C VAL A 186 23.93 6.63 -9.56
N GLY A 187 23.11 6.24 -8.58
CA GLY A 187 23.12 6.76 -7.23
C GLY A 187 23.50 5.69 -6.21
N LEU A 188 24.33 6.05 -5.22
CA LEU A 188 24.63 5.22 -4.06
C LEU A 188 24.13 5.95 -2.83
N SER A 189 23.38 5.28 -1.97
CA SER A 189 22.93 5.83 -0.70
C SER A 189 23.16 4.89 0.47
N THR A 190 23.36 5.46 1.66
CA THR A 190 23.53 4.70 2.89
C THR A 190 22.88 5.42 4.06
N GLY A 191 22.36 4.64 5.00
CA GLY A 191 21.89 5.14 6.29
C GLY A 191 23.02 5.75 7.12
N ILE A 192 22.70 6.81 7.87
CA ILE A 192 23.60 7.41 8.87
C ILE A 192 23.06 7.01 10.25
N GLY A 193 23.77 6.11 10.91
CA GLY A 193 23.36 5.59 12.23
C GLY A 193 22.45 4.34 12.16
N TYR A 194 22.16 3.86 10.98
CA TYR A 194 21.47 2.58 10.74
C TYR A 194 22.06 1.87 9.51
N ASP A 195 21.88 0.54 9.43
CA ASP A 195 22.46 -0.28 8.36
C ASP A 195 21.49 -0.43 7.18
N GLU A 196 21.66 0.43 6.20
CA GLU A 196 21.03 0.37 4.89
C GLU A 196 22.01 0.83 3.82
N LYS A 197 22.06 0.12 2.71
CA LYS A 197 22.80 0.47 1.51
C LYS A 197 21.90 0.26 0.31
N ARG A 198 21.84 1.26 -0.57
CA ARG A 198 21.00 1.23 -1.76
C ARG A 198 21.75 1.78 -2.96
N VAL A 199 21.55 1.13 -4.07
CA VAL A 199 21.98 1.57 -5.40
C VAL A 199 20.72 1.84 -6.21
N ASP A 200 20.59 3.04 -6.74
CA ASP A 200 19.54 3.41 -7.71
C ASP A 200 20.21 3.68 -9.04
N PHE A 201 19.56 3.31 -10.13
CA PHE A 201 20.06 3.57 -11.46
C PHE A 201 18.93 3.76 -12.46
N ARG A 202 19.14 4.62 -13.45
CA ARG A 202 18.32 4.70 -14.65
C ARG A 202 19.15 5.18 -15.83
N TYR A 203 18.75 4.79 -17.02
CA TYR A 203 19.24 5.30 -18.28
C TYR A 203 18.19 5.14 -19.37
N GLY A 204 18.03 6.16 -20.21
CA GLY A 204 17.12 6.15 -21.34
C GLY A 204 17.56 7.08 -22.44
N GLY A 205 16.88 7.00 -23.57
CA GLY A 205 17.14 7.84 -24.72
C GLY A 205 16.71 7.21 -26.04
N SER A 206 17.18 7.80 -27.14
CA SER A 206 16.88 7.34 -28.50
C SER A 206 17.94 6.36 -28.98
N ALA A 207 17.54 5.16 -29.40
CA ALA A 207 18.41 4.24 -30.12
C ALA A 207 18.43 4.55 -31.64
N SER A 208 17.38 5.19 -32.13
CA SER A 208 17.25 5.74 -33.50
C SER A 208 16.11 6.76 -33.53
N ASP A 209 15.91 7.48 -34.64
CA ASP A 209 14.82 8.46 -34.81
C ASP A 209 13.41 7.92 -34.43
N SER A 210 13.21 6.62 -34.48
CA SER A 210 11.92 5.98 -34.19
C SER A 210 11.95 4.95 -33.07
N VAL A 211 13.06 4.82 -32.31
CA VAL A 211 13.18 3.82 -31.23
C VAL A 211 13.69 4.51 -29.96
N LEU A 212 12.86 4.52 -28.93
CA LEU A 212 13.24 4.95 -27.59
C LEU A 212 13.41 3.73 -26.68
N TYR A 213 14.22 3.87 -25.65
CA TYR A 213 14.38 2.84 -24.62
C TYR A 213 14.62 3.46 -23.25
N HIS A 214 14.28 2.71 -22.23
CA HIS A 214 14.58 3.05 -20.85
C HIS A 214 14.86 1.78 -20.03
N VAL A 215 15.80 1.89 -19.10
CA VAL A 215 16.07 0.89 -18.06
C VAL A 215 16.34 1.58 -16.75
N GLY A 216 15.77 1.11 -15.67
CA GLY A 216 16.00 1.64 -14.34
C GLY A 216 15.61 0.66 -13.23
N GLY A 217 15.92 1.04 -12.00
CA GLY A 217 15.61 0.21 -10.85
C GLY A 217 16.50 0.50 -9.65
N TYR A 218 16.49 -0.42 -8.70
CA TYR A 218 17.31 -0.34 -7.49
C TYR A 218 17.76 -1.70 -6.97
N MET A 219 18.78 -1.67 -6.12
CA MET A 219 19.21 -2.77 -5.25
C MET A 219 19.40 -2.21 -3.84
N LYS A 220 18.93 -2.96 -2.82
CA LYS A 220 18.99 -2.52 -1.43
C LYS A 220 19.34 -3.70 -0.51
N THR A 221 20.11 -3.42 0.56
CA THR A 221 20.40 -4.39 1.61
C THR A 221 20.62 -3.69 2.95
N GLY A 222 20.28 -4.37 4.04
CA GLY A 222 20.52 -3.87 5.40
C GLY A 222 19.62 -4.50 6.45
N ARG A 223 19.73 -3.98 7.69
CA ARG A 223 18.92 -4.42 8.83
C ARG A 223 17.67 -3.57 9.03
N GLY A 224 17.41 -2.66 8.09
CA GLY A 224 16.29 -1.73 8.15
C GLY A 224 16.51 -0.55 9.12
N PRO A 225 15.61 0.44 9.09
CA PRO A 225 15.76 1.66 9.87
C PRO A 225 15.54 1.47 11.39
N LEU A 226 14.93 0.36 11.84
CA LEU A 226 14.76 0.05 13.26
C LEU A 226 15.76 -0.99 13.80
N ASP A 227 16.84 -1.25 13.11
CA ASP A 227 17.90 -2.20 13.51
C ASP A 227 17.36 -3.54 14.05
N ASP A 228 16.90 -4.40 13.17
CA ASP A 228 16.35 -5.71 13.50
C ASP A 228 17.39 -6.70 14.10
N GLY A 229 18.67 -6.31 14.15
CA GLY A 229 19.75 -7.13 14.67
C GLY A 229 20.27 -8.16 13.67
N PHE A 230 19.54 -8.42 12.59
CA PHE A 230 19.93 -9.31 11.47
C PHE A 230 19.40 -8.71 10.16
N ASN A 231 19.82 -9.28 9.03
CA ASN A 231 19.47 -8.73 7.71
C ASN A 231 18.01 -9.04 7.37
N THR A 232 17.16 -8.04 7.38
CA THR A 232 15.72 -8.12 7.06
C THR A 232 15.35 -7.41 5.77
N SER A 233 16.25 -6.56 5.25
CA SER A 233 16.06 -5.82 4.00
C SER A 233 17.03 -6.34 2.95
N GLU A 234 16.51 -6.99 1.90
CA GLU A 234 17.26 -7.44 0.74
C GLU A 234 16.35 -7.38 -0.49
N SER A 235 16.53 -6.34 -1.31
CA SER A 235 15.58 -6.04 -2.38
C SER A 235 16.26 -5.66 -3.67
N MET A 236 15.67 -6.09 -4.77
CA MET A 236 16.05 -5.71 -6.12
C MET A 236 14.80 -5.53 -6.98
N GLN A 237 14.75 -4.46 -7.76
CA GLN A 237 13.79 -4.27 -8.83
C GLN A 237 14.47 -3.68 -10.05
N VAL A 238 14.14 -4.21 -11.22
CA VAL A 238 14.57 -3.70 -12.52
C VAL A 238 13.37 -3.59 -13.42
N LYS A 239 13.19 -2.43 -14.03
CA LYS A 239 12.18 -2.17 -15.05
C LYS A 239 12.89 -1.72 -16.34
N ALA A 240 12.37 -2.16 -17.47
CA ALA A 240 12.85 -1.71 -18.78
C ALA A 240 11.69 -1.61 -19.75
N ASN A 241 11.81 -0.68 -20.70
CA ASN A 241 10.88 -0.59 -21.81
C ASN A 241 11.60 -0.20 -23.10
N ILE A 242 10.97 -0.51 -24.20
CA ILE A 242 11.39 -0.12 -25.54
C ILE A 242 10.15 0.29 -26.34
N THR A 243 10.20 1.48 -26.94
CA THR A 243 9.13 2.04 -27.77
C THR A 243 9.60 2.14 -29.20
N LYS A 244 8.80 1.64 -30.13
CA LYS A 244 9.00 1.80 -31.57
C LYS A 244 7.86 2.62 -32.13
N TYR A 245 8.16 3.83 -32.62
CA TYR A 245 7.25 4.65 -33.40
C TYR A 245 7.11 4.08 -34.81
N LEU A 246 5.91 4.18 -35.37
CA LEU A 246 5.59 3.73 -36.72
C LEU A 246 5.87 4.87 -37.73
N GLU A 247 5.52 4.66 -39.02
CA GLU A 247 5.85 5.62 -40.09
C GLU A 247 5.07 6.94 -40.02
N ASP A 248 3.99 6.99 -39.23
CA ASP A 248 3.16 8.17 -39.01
C ASP A 248 3.69 9.09 -37.87
N ASP A 249 4.75 8.66 -37.15
CA ASP A 249 5.37 9.33 -35.98
C ASP A 249 4.41 9.57 -34.80
N GLU A 250 3.15 9.15 -34.88
CA GLU A 250 2.14 9.22 -33.83
C GLU A 250 1.90 7.84 -33.23
N SER A 251 1.73 6.83 -34.08
CA SER A 251 1.48 5.46 -33.66
C SER A 251 2.76 4.79 -33.14
N TYR A 252 2.60 3.99 -32.08
CA TYR A 252 3.74 3.25 -31.52
C TYR A 252 3.35 1.89 -30.93
N VAL A 253 4.36 1.05 -30.77
CA VAL A 253 4.31 -0.16 -29.97
C VAL A 253 5.40 -0.07 -28.89
N ARG A 254 5.05 -0.34 -27.64
CA ARG A 254 5.96 -0.36 -26.51
C ARG A 254 5.91 -1.70 -25.80
N PHE A 255 7.07 -2.21 -25.42
CA PHE A 255 7.20 -3.43 -24.60
C PHE A 255 7.79 -3.08 -23.26
N TYR A 256 7.30 -3.74 -22.21
CA TYR A 256 7.71 -3.57 -20.83
C TYR A 256 8.23 -4.89 -20.25
N LEU A 257 9.25 -4.77 -19.42
CA LEU A 257 9.77 -5.84 -18.56
C LEU A 257 9.88 -5.31 -17.13
N LYS A 258 9.44 -6.11 -16.16
CA LYS A 258 9.72 -5.92 -14.74
C LYS A 258 10.23 -7.23 -14.15
N VAL A 259 11.31 -7.14 -13.35
CA VAL A 259 11.82 -8.22 -12.51
C VAL A 259 11.99 -7.66 -11.11
N ALA A 260 11.41 -8.29 -10.11
CA ALA A 260 11.58 -7.91 -8.71
C ALA A 260 11.78 -9.14 -7.83
N ASP A 261 12.65 -9.02 -6.84
CA ASP A 261 12.87 -9.96 -5.75
C ASP A 261 13.13 -9.09 -4.52
N THR A 262 12.15 -9.02 -3.60
CA THR A 262 12.22 -8.11 -2.47
C THR A 262 11.96 -8.84 -1.17
N GLN A 263 12.72 -8.48 -0.15
CA GLN A 263 12.51 -8.83 1.24
C GLN A 263 12.64 -7.55 2.05
N GLU A 264 11.59 -7.18 2.78
CA GLU A 264 11.53 -5.93 3.53
C GLU A 264 10.83 -6.14 4.87
N PRO A 265 11.29 -5.51 5.95
CA PRO A 265 10.63 -5.62 7.23
C PRO A 265 9.29 -4.88 7.24
N PHE A 266 8.38 -5.41 8.04
CA PHE A 266 7.15 -4.78 8.48
C PHE A 266 7.21 -4.60 9.99
N TYR A 267 6.87 -3.43 10.52
CA TYR A 267 7.00 -3.16 11.93
C TYR A 267 5.65 -3.00 12.61
N THR A 268 5.37 -3.84 13.59
CA THR A 268 4.21 -3.73 14.47
C THR A 268 4.44 -2.71 15.59
N GLY A 269 3.61 -2.73 16.63
CA GLY A 269 3.72 -1.78 17.73
C GLY A 269 4.82 -2.09 18.73
N SER A 270 4.98 -1.18 19.68
CA SER A 270 5.86 -1.30 20.83
C SER A 270 5.19 -0.81 22.10
N LEU A 271 5.69 -1.22 23.28
CA LEU A 271 5.30 -0.58 24.53
C LEU A 271 5.74 0.89 24.56
N ALA A 272 4.89 1.74 25.09
CA ALA A 272 5.19 3.14 25.35
C ALA A 272 4.48 3.62 26.62
N TYR A 273 4.99 4.68 27.23
CA TYR A 273 4.24 5.43 28.23
C TYR A 273 3.43 6.55 27.58
N ALA A 274 2.27 6.84 28.12
CA ALA A 274 1.46 7.97 27.70
C ALA A 274 0.65 8.54 28.85
N ASN A 275 0.22 9.80 28.76
CA ASN A 275 -0.81 10.32 29.66
C ASN A 275 -2.18 9.89 29.12
N ILE A 276 -2.92 9.13 29.93
CA ILE A 276 -4.24 8.60 29.58
C ILE A 276 -5.31 9.38 30.34
N SER A 277 -6.24 10.00 29.66
CA SER A 277 -7.35 10.76 30.22
C SER A 277 -8.66 10.44 29.50
N GLY A 278 -9.48 9.58 30.10
CA GLY A 278 -10.65 9.03 29.43
C GLY A 278 -10.24 8.23 28.19
N ASN A 279 -10.76 8.61 27.05
CA ASN A 279 -10.41 8.05 25.74
C ASN A 279 -9.43 8.92 24.92
N LYS A 280 -8.60 9.71 25.61
CA LYS A 280 -7.55 10.52 24.96
C LYS A 280 -6.17 10.16 25.49
N ILE A 281 -5.22 10.01 24.57
CA ILE A 281 -3.80 9.73 24.83
C ILE A 281 -2.97 10.92 24.39
N SER A 282 -2.04 11.33 25.27
CA SER A 282 -1.11 12.44 25.02
C SER A 282 0.25 12.19 25.65
N ASN A 283 1.24 13.00 25.31
CA ASN A 283 2.61 12.95 25.85
C ASN A 283 3.22 11.54 25.78
N VAL A 284 3.14 10.95 24.59
CA VAL A 284 3.71 9.61 24.36
C VAL A 284 5.24 9.68 24.43
N ARG A 285 5.85 8.68 25.10
CA ARG A 285 7.29 8.59 25.34
C ARG A 285 7.76 7.14 25.40
N PRO A 286 9.06 6.86 25.14
CA PRO A 286 9.60 5.52 25.16
C PRO A 286 9.32 4.77 26.47
N TYR A 287 9.10 3.45 26.35
CA TYR A 287 9.16 2.53 27.47
C TYR A 287 10.64 2.23 27.81
N PRO A 288 11.04 2.09 29.10
CA PRO A 288 12.40 1.72 29.46
C PRO A 288 12.83 0.41 28.79
N GLY A 289 13.97 0.41 28.11
CA GLY A 289 14.49 -0.76 27.40
C GLY A 289 14.00 -0.91 25.95
N MET A 290 12.97 -0.15 25.52
CA MET A 290 12.49 -0.18 24.13
C MET A 290 12.03 1.20 23.68
N ASP A 291 12.73 1.78 22.73
CA ASP A 291 12.27 2.96 22.00
C ASP A 291 11.77 2.53 20.62
N GLY A 292 10.46 2.47 20.44
CA GLY A 292 9.84 2.03 19.19
C GLY A 292 10.11 2.95 17.98
N ARG A 293 10.80 4.09 18.18
CA ARG A 293 11.30 4.94 17.11
C ARG A 293 12.60 4.43 16.48
N SER A 294 13.35 3.56 17.22
CA SER A 294 14.66 3.07 16.82
C SER A 294 14.87 1.56 17.05
N ALA A 295 13.88 0.86 17.59
CA ALA A 295 13.92 -0.57 17.85
C ALA A 295 12.65 -1.25 17.34
N SER A 296 12.81 -2.41 16.74
CA SER A 296 11.71 -3.24 16.25
C SER A 296 11.33 -4.37 17.22
N ASN A 297 10.26 -5.09 16.89
CA ASN A 297 9.87 -6.32 17.57
C ASN A 297 10.59 -7.57 17.03
N PHE A 298 11.43 -7.43 16.02
CA PHE A 298 12.34 -8.47 15.57
C PHE A 298 13.39 -8.75 16.63
N SER A 299 13.91 -9.97 16.66
CA SER A 299 14.88 -10.37 17.68
C SER A 299 15.93 -11.31 17.09
N THR A 300 17.19 -11.07 17.42
CA THR A 300 18.28 -12.02 17.10
C THR A 300 18.09 -13.39 17.76
N LEU A 301 17.26 -13.44 18.82
CA LEU A 301 16.90 -14.67 19.52
C LEU A 301 15.72 -15.41 18.88
N ASN A 302 15.10 -14.81 17.85
CA ASN A 302 13.89 -15.35 17.22
C ASN A 302 13.86 -15.07 15.71
N GLN A 303 14.97 -15.34 15.03
CA GLN A 303 15.10 -15.13 13.57
C GLN A 303 14.31 -16.13 12.72
N SER A 304 13.76 -17.16 13.36
CA SER A 304 12.91 -18.16 12.72
C SER A 304 11.94 -18.72 13.77
N PHE A 305 10.81 -19.23 13.33
CA PHE A 305 9.83 -19.87 14.19
C PHE A 305 9.26 -21.14 13.56
N LEU A 306 8.59 -21.97 14.37
CA LEU A 306 7.94 -23.18 13.91
C LEU A 306 6.51 -22.88 13.49
N ILE A 307 6.05 -23.52 12.43
CA ILE A 307 4.66 -23.63 12.01
C ILE A 307 4.25 -25.09 11.94
N VAL A 308 2.96 -25.36 11.92
CA VAL A 308 2.40 -26.64 11.52
C VAL A 308 1.67 -26.42 10.21
N ASN A 309 2.09 -27.13 9.18
CA ASN A 309 1.50 -27.03 7.84
C ASN A 309 0.14 -27.76 7.78
N ASN A 310 -0.56 -27.66 6.65
CA ASN A 310 -1.90 -28.23 6.49
C ASN A 310 -1.96 -29.77 6.61
N GLU A 311 -0.85 -30.48 6.42
CA GLU A 311 -0.70 -31.92 6.60
C GLU A 311 -0.34 -32.32 8.04
N GLY A 312 -0.14 -31.36 8.95
CA GLY A 312 0.29 -31.60 10.33
C GLY A 312 1.80 -31.74 10.50
N GLY A 313 2.59 -31.45 9.49
CA GLY A 313 4.05 -31.43 9.55
C GLY A 313 4.57 -30.18 10.24
N VAL A 314 5.58 -30.34 11.11
CA VAL A 314 6.28 -29.21 11.73
C VAL A 314 7.36 -28.68 10.80
N GLU A 315 7.31 -27.41 10.49
CA GLU A 315 8.29 -26.74 9.64
C GLU A 315 8.89 -25.52 10.35
N ARG A 316 10.09 -25.14 9.94
CA ARG A 316 10.76 -23.93 10.42
C ARG A 316 10.79 -22.89 9.32
N VAL A 317 10.24 -21.72 9.58
CA VAL A 317 10.22 -20.58 8.66
C VAL A 317 11.06 -19.43 9.21
N ASN A 318 11.65 -18.64 8.31
CA ASN A 318 12.44 -17.47 8.68
C ASN A 318 11.53 -16.27 8.94
N MET A 319 11.93 -15.39 9.85
CA MET A 319 11.30 -14.12 10.09
C MET A 319 11.79 -13.10 9.04
N SER A 320 11.19 -13.13 7.86
CA SER A 320 11.68 -12.38 6.68
C SER A 320 10.93 -11.08 6.41
N GLY A 321 9.88 -10.79 7.21
CA GLY A 321 8.99 -9.66 6.89
C GLY A 321 8.11 -9.98 5.67
N ILE A 322 8.05 -9.05 4.73
CA ILE A 322 7.32 -9.18 3.47
C ILE A 322 8.29 -9.55 2.36
N THR A 323 8.02 -10.64 1.67
CA THR A 323 8.81 -11.09 0.51
C THR A 323 7.96 -11.06 -0.74
N THR A 324 8.53 -10.63 -1.86
CA THR A 324 7.86 -10.66 -3.17
C THR A 324 8.83 -11.08 -4.26
N GLU A 325 8.37 -11.96 -5.13
CA GLU A 325 9.03 -12.29 -6.39
C GLU A 325 8.07 -11.95 -7.52
N ALA A 326 8.53 -11.24 -8.55
CA ALA A 326 7.71 -10.86 -9.68
C ALA A 326 8.49 -10.86 -11.00
N LEU A 327 7.87 -11.44 -12.02
CA LEU A 327 8.25 -11.27 -13.42
C LEU A 327 7.02 -10.77 -14.18
N ALA A 328 7.12 -9.60 -14.80
CA ALA A 328 6.05 -9.07 -15.65
C ALA A 328 6.56 -8.76 -17.05
N LEU A 329 5.75 -9.14 -18.04
CA LEU A 329 5.93 -8.81 -19.44
C LEU A 329 4.68 -8.11 -19.95
N GLY A 330 4.84 -6.95 -20.53
CA GLY A 330 3.72 -6.16 -21.03
C GLY A 330 3.99 -5.56 -22.39
N ASN A 331 2.91 -5.16 -23.05
CA ASN A 331 3.00 -4.30 -24.22
C ASN A 331 1.87 -3.28 -24.23
N GLU A 332 2.14 -2.19 -24.93
CA GLU A 332 1.20 -1.13 -25.22
C GLU A 332 1.25 -0.87 -26.72
N VAL A 333 0.09 -0.76 -27.33
CA VAL A 333 -0.09 -0.38 -28.75
C VAL A 333 -0.95 0.86 -28.76
N HIS A 334 -0.44 1.94 -29.33
CA HIS A 334 -1.17 3.15 -29.66
C HIS A 334 -1.17 3.26 -31.17
N TYR A 335 -2.34 3.23 -31.78
CA TYR A 335 -2.45 3.22 -33.24
C TYR A 335 -3.54 4.20 -33.73
N VAL A 336 -3.11 5.17 -34.51
CA VAL A 336 -3.99 6.17 -35.13
C VAL A 336 -4.42 5.68 -36.51
N LEU A 337 -5.72 5.45 -36.65
CA LEU A 337 -6.35 5.04 -37.91
C LEU A 337 -6.81 6.25 -38.72
N GLU A 338 -7.24 6.02 -39.94
CA GLU A 338 -7.89 7.05 -40.76
C GLU A 338 -9.10 7.66 -40.02
N HIS A 339 -9.34 8.95 -40.21
CA HIS A 339 -10.42 9.71 -39.57
C HIS A 339 -10.27 9.89 -38.05
N ASP A 340 -9.04 9.98 -37.54
CA ASP A 340 -8.70 10.25 -36.17
C ASP A 340 -9.31 9.25 -35.18
N ILE A 341 -9.44 8.00 -35.62
CA ILE A 341 -9.81 6.90 -34.72
C ILE A 341 -8.53 6.38 -34.07
N VAL A 342 -8.47 6.42 -32.75
CA VAL A 342 -7.33 5.91 -31.98
C VAL A 342 -7.70 4.58 -31.35
N VAL A 343 -6.82 3.61 -31.53
CA VAL A 343 -6.90 2.30 -30.88
C VAL A 343 -5.76 2.17 -29.90
N ASP A 344 -6.07 2.08 -28.62
CA ASP A 344 -5.10 1.80 -27.57
C ASP A 344 -5.35 0.40 -27.03
N ASN A 345 -4.27 -0.37 -26.89
CA ASN A 345 -4.33 -1.66 -26.24
C ASN A 345 -3.15 -1.84 -25.30
N LYS A 346 -3.44 -2.07 -24.03
CA LYS A 346 -2.44 -2.37 -23.00
C LYS A 346 -2.65 -3.79 -22.51
N MET A 347 -1.58 -4.57 -22.46
CA MET A 347 -1.66 -5.91 -21.87
C MET A 347 -0.41 -6.21 -21.03
N ARG A 348 -0.61 -7.02 -20.00
CA ARG A 348 0.48 -7.49 -19.15
C ARG A 348 0.19 -8.89 -18.62
N TRP A 349 1.18 -9.75 -18.70
CA TRP A 349 1.24 -11.02 -18.01
C TRP A 349 2.21 -10.91 -16.84
N THR A 350 1.84 -11.48 -15.69
CA THR A 350 2.68 -11.51 -14.49
C THR A 350 2.75 -12.90 -13.91
N ASP A 351 3.94 -13.27 -13.42
CA ASP A 351 4.18 -14.39 -12.52
C ASP A 351 4.64 -13.77 -11.19
N MET A 352 3.84 -13.92 -10.13
CA MET A 352 4.08 -13.28 -8.85
C MET A 352 3.80 -14.26 -7.71
N SER A 353 4.71 -14.27 -6.74
CA SER A 353 4.60 -15.02 -5.48
C SER A 353 5.31 -14.29 -4.35
N GLY A 354 5.13 -14.73 -3.11
CA GLY A 354 5.78 -14.09 -1.98
C GLY A 354 5.33 -14.63 -0.63
N GLY A 355 5.39 -13.79 0.38
CA GLY A 355 4.96 -14.17 1.72
C GLY A 355 4.99 -13.01 2.71
N PHE A 356 4.39 -13.29 3.84
CA PHE A 356 4.35 -12.38 4.98
C PHE A 356 4.73 -13.14 6.24
N THR A 357 5.78 -12.70 6.94
CA THR A 357 6.22 -13.26 8.22
C THR A 357 6.43 -12.13 9.22
N GLU A 358 5.68 -12.15 10.32
CA GLU A 358 5.69 -11.03 11.26
C GLU A 358 5.33 -11.49 12.68
N PRO A 359 5.98 -10.93 13.73
CA PRO A 359 5.54 -11.06 15.10
C PRO A 359 4.46 -10.01 15.43
N PHE A 360 3.20 -10.43 15.56
CA PHE A 360 2.12 -9.57 16.03
C PHE A 360 2.19 -9.39 17.53
N HIS A 361 2.57 -8.21 17.96
CA HIS A 361 2.76 -7.80 19.33
C HIS A 361 1.43 -7.67 20.09
N GLY A 362 1.28 -8.43 21.17
CA GLY A 362 0.11 -8.43 22.06
C GLY A 362 0.51 -8.28 23.53
N PRO A 363 1.03 -7.11 23.98
CA PRO A 363 1.54 -6.94 25.33
C PRO A 363 0.40 -6.92 26.35
N GLY A 364 0.65 -7.57 27.49
CA GLY A 364 -0.24 -7.63 28.63
C GLY A 364 0.50 -7.53 29.96
N VAL A 365 -0.26 -7.42 31.04
CA VAL A 365 0.28 -7.40 32.40
C VAL A 365 0.69 -8.81 32.83
N THR A 366 1.94 -9.04 33.18
CA THR A 366 2.49 -10.35 33.59
C THR A 366 1.69 -11.02 34.69
N ALA A 367 1.22 -10.25 35.68
CA ALA A 367 0.39 -10.76 36.77
C ALA A 367 -0.94 -11.38 36.34
N ASN A 368 -1.43 -11.03 35.13
CA ASN A 368 -2.65 -11.64 34.57
C ASN A 368 -2.38 -13.02 33.95
N VAL A 369 -1.12 -13.33 33.60
CA VAL A 369 -0.70 -14.65 33.09
C VAL A 369 -0.46 -15.62 34.25
N ILE A 370 0.12 -15.17 35.35
CA ILE A 370 0.26 -15.95 36.58
C ILE A 370 -1.14 -16.26 37.12
N GLY A 371 -1.43 -17.53 37.37
CA GLY A 371 -2.74 -18.02 37.81
C GLY A 371 -3.76 -18.25 36.69
N SER A 372 -3.46 -17.85 35.43
CA SER A 372 -4.27 -18.19 34.27
C SER A 372 -4.03 -19.64 33.85
N THR A 373 -4.93 -20.16 33.02
CA THR A 373 -4.79 -21.53 32.47
C THR A 373 -4.18 -21.45 31.08
N VAL A 374 -3.06 -22.11 30.87
CA VAL A 374 -2.38 -22.27 29.59
C VAL A 374 -2.13 -23.74 29.35
N ASN A 375 -2.51 -24.24 28.17
CA ASN A 375 -2.35 -25.68 27.78
C ASN A 375 -2.85 -26.64 28.86
N GLY A 376 -4.01 -26.35 29.46
CA GLY A 376 -4.70 -27.20 30.40
C GLY A 376 -4.21 -27.16 31.85
N ALA A 377 -3.20 -26.35 32.17
CA ALA A 377 -2.66 -26.20 33.53
C ALA A 377 -2.55 -24.73 33.95
N VAL A 378 -2.55 -24.51 35.26
CA VAL A 378 -2.45 -23.17 35.85
C VAL A 378 -0.98 -22.73 35.89
N VAL A 379 -0.70 -21.56 35.32
CA VAL A 379 0.65 -20.97 35.33
C VAL A 379 1.03 -20.48 36.74
N ASP A 380 2.15 -20.95 37.24
CA ASP A 380 2.73 -20.57 38.51
C ASP A 380 3.99 -19.72 38.38
N GLN A 381 4.86 -20.05 37.40
CA GLN A 381 6.10 -19.38 37.13
C GLN A 381 6.33 -19.11 35.64
N ILE A 382 7.04 -18.04 35.37
CA ILE A 382 7.51 -17.67 34.03
C ILE A 382 9.04 -17.56 34.08
N ARG A 383 9.74 -18.15 33.08
CA ARG A 383 11.19 -18.15 32.99
C ARG A 383 11.63 -17.77 31.57
N TYR A 384 12.80 -17.18 31.49
CA TYR A 384 13.44 -16.99 30.18
C TYR A 384 13.77 -18.33 29.55
N ALA A 385 13.29 -18.55 28.32
CA ALA A 385 13.55 -19.78 27.58
C ALA A 385 14.88 -19.75 26.82
N ASN A 386 15.28 -18.56 26.36
CA ASN A 386 16.52 -18.37 25.61
C ASN A 386 17.22 -17.06 26.01
N GLY A 387 18.31 -16.74 25.30
CA GLY A 387 19.09 -15.53 25.57
C GLY A 387 20.00 -15.62 26.78
N PRO A 388 20.61 -14.51 27.21
CA PRO A 388 21.58 -14.47 28.30
C PRO A 388 21.02 -14.87 29.69
N MET A 389 19.69 -14.71 29.88
CA MET A 389 19.00 -15.01 31.12
C MET A 389 18.27 -16.36 31.12
N ALA A 390 18.54 -17.24 30.15
CA ALA A 390 17.88 -18.53 30.01
C ALA A 390 17.83 -19.31 31.32
N GLY A 391 16.64 -19.77 31.76
CA GLY A 391 16.37 -20.46 33.01
C GLY A 391 16.10 -19.55 34.21
N GLU A 392 16.40 -18.26 34.17
CA GLU A 392 16.09 -17.32 35.25
C GLU A 392 14.59 -16.99 35.30
N LEU A 393 14.08 -16.56 36.44
CA LEU A 393 12.69 -16.13 36.61
C LEU A 393 12.45 -14.81 35.85
N TYR A 394 11.30 -14.72 35.19
CA TYR A 394 10.83 -13.49 34.57
C TYR A 394 9.98 -12.71 35.55
N GLU A 395 10.48 -11.57 36.00
CA GLU A 395 9.83 -10.74 37.01
C GLU A 395 9.41 -9.36 36.47
N GLN A 396 9.45 -9.17 35.15
CA GLN A 396 9.05 -7.89 34.52
C GLN A 396 7.53 -7.71 34.58
N PRO A 397 7.05 -6.46 34.69
CA PRO A 397 5.62 -6.17 34.90
C PRO A 397 4.75 -6.49 33.66
N TYR A 398 5.34 -6.55 32.46
CA TYR A 398 4.63 -6.80 31.21
C TYR A 398 5.25 -7.96 30.45
N ILE A 399 4.40 -8.74 29.81
CA ILE A 399 4.73 -9.88 28.95
C ILE A 399 4.06 -9.68 27.59
N ASP A 400 4.70 -10.15 26.54
CA ASP A 400 4.13 -10.14 25.20
C ASP A 400 3.56 -11.52 24.86
N THR A 401 2.23 -11.61 24.72
CA THR A 401 1.56 -12.76 24.11
C THR A 401 1.54 -12.54 22.61
N ASN A 402 2.63 -12.91 21.97
CA ASN A 402 2.88 -12.66 20.57
C ASN A 402 2.26 -13.75 19.69
N THR A 403 1.82 -13.38 18.50
CA THR A 403 1.44 -14.29 17.44
C THR A 403 2.39 -14.11 16.27
N ASN A 404 3.22 -15.11 15.99
CA ASN A 404 3.96 -15.13 14.73
C ASN A 404 3.01 -15.59 13.63
N VAL A 405 2.93 -14.80 12.58
CA VAL A 405 2.12 -15.09 11.38
C VAL A 405 3.04 -15.47 10.24
N PHE A 406 2.67 -16.50 9.52
CA PHE A 406 3.24 -16.87 8.24
C PHE A 406 2.12 -16.99 7.22
N THR A 407 2.15 -16.18 6.20
CA THR A 407 1.31 -16.31 5.01
C THR A 407 2.20 -16.66 3.84
N ASN A 408 1.98 -17.82 3.25
CA ASN A 408 2.62 -18.23 2.02
C ASN A 408 1.72 -17.80 0.86
N ILE A 409 2.22 -16.91 0.02
CA ILE A 409 1.53 -16.42 -1.19
C ILE A 409 2.15 -17.18 -2.36
N SER A 410 1.60 -18.36 -2.66
CA SER A 410 2.20 -19.26 -3.64
C SER A 410 2.01 -18.81 -5.08
N ASP A 411 0.90 -18.10 -5.38
CA ASP A 411 0.63 -17.58 -6.73
C ASP A 411 -0.39 -16.43 -6.64
N VAL A 412 0.00 -15.25 -7.13
CA VAL A 412 -0.88 -14.10 -7.42
C VAL A 412 -0.65 -13.58 -8.84
N GLY A 413 -0.21 -14.47 -9.72
CA GLY A 413 0.00 -14.17 -11.13
C GLY A 413 -1.29 -13.76 -11.84
N SER A 414 -1.15 -13.03 -12.93
CA SER A 414 -2.30 -12.52 -13.67
C SER A 414 -2.01 -12.32 -15.16
N PHE A 415 -3.10 -12.25 -15.93
CA PHE A 415 -3.09 -11.65 -17.25
C PHE A 415 -4.13 -10.55 -17.31
N VAL A 416 -3.73 -9.37 -17.74
CA VAL A 416 -4.60 -8.20 -17.85
C VAL A 416 -4.50 -7.60 -19.25
N ASN A 417 -5.63 -7.18 -19.79
CA ASN A 417 -5.75 -6.46 -21.07
C ASN A 417 -6.81 -5.36 -20.95
N ASP A 418 -6.49 -4.17 -21.42
CA ASP A 418 -7.42 -3.06 -21.57
C ASP A 418 -7.34 -2.55 -23.01
N LEU A 419 -8.40 -2.76 -23.77
CA LEU A 419 -8.55 -2.32 -25.17
C LEU A 419 -9.52 -1.15 -25.22
N THR A 420 -9.10 -0.05 -25.84
CA THR A 420 -9.96 1.11 -26.08
C THR A 420 -9.95 1.53 -27.54
N ILE A 421 -11.07 2.06 -27.97
CA ILE A 421 -11.22 2.76 -29.23
C ILE A 421 -11.81 4.13 -28.92
N SER A 422 -11.12 5.17 -29.32
CA SER A 422 -11.55 6.55 -29.13
C SER A 422 -11.60 7.32 -30.43
N LYS A 423 -12.46 8.33 -30.46
CA LYS A 423 -12.59 9.24 -31.59
C LYS A 423 -13.07 10.61 -31.14
N GLU A 424 -12.45 11.63 -31.71
CA GLU A 424 -12.91 13.00 -31.66
C GLU A 424 -13.86 13.29 -32.81
N PHE A 425 -15.00 13.92 -32.50
CA PHE A 425 -15.99 14.40 -33.45
C PHE A 425 -16.05 15.93 -33.35
N ASN A 426 -15.61 16.60 -34.37
CA ASN A 426 -15.78 18.04 -34.52
C ASN A 426 -17.23 18.35 -34.96
N LEU A 427 -18.03 18.86 -34.05
CA LEU A 427 -19.41 19.32 -34.27
C LEU A 427 -19.38 20.85 -34.45
N ASP A 428 -20.43 21.40 -35.07
CA ASP A 428 -20.50 22.83 -35.30
C ASP A 428 -20.52 23.60 -33.96
N GLY A 429 -19.39 24.18 -33.56
CA GLY A 429 -19.19 24.92 -32.31
C GLY A 429 -18.95 24.04 -31.06
N SER A 430 -18.67 22.73 -31.22
CA SER A 430 -18.34 21.85 -30.07
C SER A 430 -17.48 20.68 -30.51
N ILE A 431 -16.81 20.05 -29.52
CA ILE A 431 -16.00 18.84 -29.72
C ILE A 431 -16.59 17.72 -28.86
N LEU A 432 -16.85 16.58 -29.45
CA LEU A 432 -17.28 15.37 -28.75
C LEU A 432 -16.18 14.32 -28.81
N ASN A 433 -15.59 14.01 -27.68
CA ASN A 433 -14.70 12.88 -27.48
C ASN A 433 -15.50 11.66 -27.03
N ALA A 434 -15.38 10.55 -27.74
CA ALA A 434 -16.05 9.30 -27.41
C ALA A 434 -15.02 8.19 -27.29
N ARG A 435 -15.11 7.40 -26.21
CA ARG A 435 -14.29 6.22 -25.96
C ARG A 435 -15.16 5.03 -25.62
N VAL A 436 -14.88 3.91 -26.22
CA VAL A 436 -15.41 2.61 -25.83
C VAL A 436 -14.24 1.71 -25.44
N GLY A 437 -14.42 0.93 -24.41
CA GLY A 437 -13.34 0.06 -23.92
C GLY A 437 -13.84 -1.29 -23.44
N TYR A 438 -12.93 -2.24 -23.39
CA TYR A 438 -13.15 -3.57 -22.86
C TYR A 438 -11.94 -3.99 -22.04
N PHE A 439 -12.17 -4.10 -20.75
CA PHE A 439 -11.17 -4.58 -19.79
C PHE A 439 -11.37 -6.08 -19.54
N TYR A 440 -10.27 -6.78 -19.44
CA TYR A 440 -10.19 -8.19 -19.05
C TYR A 440 -9.03 -8.39 -18.08
N MET A 441 -9.25 -9.08 -16.98
CA MET A 441 -8.20 -9.54 -16.11
C MET A 441 -8.54 -10.91 -15.55
N ASN A 442 -7.58 -11.83 -15.65
CA ASN A 442 -7.59 -13.09 -14.93
C ASN A 442 -6.52 -13.01 -13.85
N GLN A 443 -6.90 -13.24 -12.58
CA GLN A 443 -6.04 -13.13 -11.41
C GLN A 443 -6.12 -14.41 -10.59
N LYS A 444 -5.00 -15.04 -10.33
CA LYS A 444 -4.88 -16.09 -9.32
C LYS A 444 -4.69 -15.51 -7.93
N ILE A 445 -5.22 -16.20 -6.92
CA ILE A 445 -4.97 -15.94 -5.51
C ILE A 445 -4.82 -17.29 -4.80
N ALA A 446 -3.60 -17.79 -4.70
CA ALA A 446 -3.28 -19.02 -3.99
C ALA A 446 -2.44 -18.72 -2.75
N MET A 447 -3.00 -18.99 -1.57
CA MET A 447 -2.41 -18.63 -0.29
C MET A 447 -2.74 -19.66 0.78
N ASP A 448 -1.80 -19.90 1.69
CA ASP A 448 -2.04 -20.63 2.93
C ASP A 448 -1.47 -19.87 4.14
N TRP A 449 -2.18 -19.95 5.28
CA TRP A 449 -1.86 -19.16 6.47
C TRP A 449 -1.60 -20.07 7.66
N HIS A 450 -0.51 -19.78 8.38
CA HIS A 450 -0.11 -20.49 9.58
C HIS A 450 0.26 -19.51 10.68
N THR A 451 -0.07 -19.86 11.91
CA THR A 451 0.28 -19.04 13.06
C THR A 451 0.89 -19.87 14.17
N ASN A 452 1.73 -19.24 14.98
CA ASN A 452 2.04 -19.77 16.29
C ASN A 452 1.86 -18.69 17.37
N ARG A 453 1.20 -19.06 18.47
CA ARG A 453 1.14 -18.24 19.65
C ARG A 453 2.35 -18.53 20.54
N ASN A 454 3.00 -17.48 20.99
CA ASN A 454 4.16 -17.61 21.85
C ASN A 454 4.22 -16.51 22.91
N PHE A 455 4.97 -16.77 23.99
CA PHE A 455 5.25 -15.80 25.04
C PHE A 455 6.69 -15.32 24.92
N ARG A 456 6.88 -14.00 25.00
CA ARG A 456 8.20 -13.37 24.98
C ARG A 456 8.25 -12.13 25.86
N GLU A 457 9.45 -11.57 26.03
CA GLU A 457 9.61 -10.30 26.73
C GLU A 457 8.79 -9.19 26.07
N ALA A 458 8.17 -8.35 26.89
CA ALA A 458 7.65 -7.07 26.46
C ALA A 458 8.60 -5.95 26.87
N GLY A 459 8.74 -4.91 26.03
CA GLY A 459 9.57 -3.74 26.35
C GLY A 459 11.09 -3.97 26.25
N SER A 460 11.51 -4.95 25.46
CA SER A 460 12.90 -5.22 25.10
C SER A 460 13.13 -4.97 23.61
N SER A 461 14.26 -4.39 23.26
CA SER A 461 14.69 -4.22 21.85
C SER A 461 15.23 -5.51 21.23
N ASN A 462 15.41 -6.57 22.01
CA ASN A 462 15.79 -7.90 21.56
C ASN A 462 15.08 -8.94 22.45
N PRO A 463 13.75 -9.12 22.28
CA PRO A 463 12.92 -9.89 23.19
C PRO A 463 13.30 -11.39 23.17
N ALA A 464 13.56 -11.92 24.37
CA ALA A 464 13.75 -13.35 24.58
C ALA A 464 12.41 -14.08 24.66
N GLN A 465 12.37 -15.36 24.30
CA GLN A 465 11.22 -16.22 24.51
C GLN A 465 11.07 -16.56 26.01
N LEU A 466 9.83 -16.81 26.44
CA LEU A 466 9.49 -17.09 27.84
C LEU A 466 8.73 -18.39 27.95
N ASP A 467 9.20 -19.31 28.80
CA ASP A 467 8.50 -20.53 29.12
C ASP A 467 7.68 -20.41 30.42
N LEU A 468 6.49 -20.99 30.38
CA LEU A 468 5.53 -21.05 31.45
C LEU A 468 5.60 -22.40 32.15
N PHE A 469 5.47 -22.39 33.47
CA PHE A 469 5.52 -23.59 34.31
C PHE A 469 4.34 -23.64 35.29
N ASP A 470 3.86 -24.84 35.60
CA ASP A 470 2.87 -25.07 36.66
C ASP A 470 3.54 -25.13 38.04
N ALA A 471 2.75 -25.21 39.11
CA ALA A 471 3.22 -25.30 40.49
C ALA A 471 4.01 -26.58 40.80
N ALA A 472 3.89 -27.64 39.99
CA ALA A 472 4.69 -28.86 40.10
C ALA A 472 6.04 -28.76 39.34
N GLY A 473 6.27 -27.66 38.63
CA GLY A 473 7.45 -27.43 37.79
C GLY A 473 7.37 -28.07 36.43
N ASN A 474 6.20 -28.52 35.97
CA ASN A 474 6.03 -29.00 34.60
C ASN A 474 6.01 -27.81 33.62
N GLN A 475 6.70 -27.94 32.51
CA GLN A 475 6.75 -26.94 31.45
C GLN A 475 5.47 -26.99 30.60
N LEU A 476 4.85 -25.84 30.37
CA LEU A 476 3.58 -25.69 29.66
C LEU A 476 3.77 -25.17 28.21
N THR A 477 4.94 -24.59 27.93
CA THR A 477 5.32 -24.02 26.62
C THR A 477 6.71 -24.51 26.24
N ALA A 478 7.06 -24.52 24.98
CA ALA A 478 8.36 -24.97 24.50
C ALA A 478 9.08 -23.80 23.78
N ASN A 479 10.12 -23.23 24.39
CA ASN A 479 10.80 -22.03 23.91
C ASN A 479 9.79 -20.90 23.57
N GLY A 480 8.89 -20.66 24.54
CA GLY A 480 7.82 -19.68 24.43
C GLY A 480 6.57 -20.16 23.70
N LEU A 481 6.67 -21.16 22.84
CA LEU A 481 5.57 -21.64 22.00
C LEU A 481 4.44 -22.25 22.82
N ALA A 482 3.20 -21.76 22.61
CA ALA A 482 2.02 -22.12 23.36
C ALA A 482 0.88 -22.69 22.51
N GLY A 483 0.91 -22.54 21.19
CA GLY A 483 -0.13 -23.07 20.31
C GLY A 483 0.23 -22.89 18.84
N PHE A 484 -0.32 -23.74 17.98
CA PHE A 484 -0.24 -23.62 16.53
C PHE A 484 -1.63 -23.42 15.95
N ASN A 485 -1.78 -22.43 15.09
CA ASN A 485 -3.01 -22.08 14.37
C ASN A 485 -4.24 -21.79 15.25
N ASP A 486 -4.08 -21.71 16.59
CA ASP A 486 -5.16 -21.59 17.56
C ASP A 486 -5.65 -20.14 17.77
N ASN A 487 -4.85 -19.16 17.44
CA ASN A 487 -5.16 -17.75 17.64
C ASN A 487 -6.19 -17.21 16.65
N TRP A 488 -6.21 -17.79 15.45
CA TRP A 488 -7.01 -17.30 14.34
C TRP A 488 -8.34 -18.03 14.20
N GLY A 489 -8.44 -19.24 14.77
CA GLY A 489 -9.64 -20.05 14.70
C GLY A 489 -10.16 -20.19 13.28
N ASP A 490 -11.48 -20.24 13.14
CA ASP A 490 -12.15 -20.48 11.86
C ASP A 490 -11.99 -19.33 10.85
N CYS A 491 -11.63 -18.10 11.31
CA CYS A 491 -11.54 -16.98 10.40
C CYS A 491 -10.30 -17.01 9.50
N CYS A 492 -9.21 -17.62 9.98
CA CYS A 492 -7.90 -17.24 9.45
C CYS A 492 -6.90 -18.39 9.31
N ALA A 493 -7.23 -19.58 9.80
CA ALA A 493 -6.53 -20.81 9.46
C ALA A 493 -7.10 -21.32 8.13
N ARG A 494 -6.50 -21.00 7.01
CA ARG A 494 -7.06 -21.27 5.70
C ARG A 494 -5.98 -21.66 4.68
N ASP A 495 -6.46 -22.39 3.69
CA ASP A 495 -5.76 -22.76 2.49
C ASP A 495 -6.71 -22.55 1.32
N TYR A 496 -6.31 -21.83 0.29
CA TYR A 496 -7.14 -21.60 -0.89
C TYR A 496 -6.30 -21.34 -2.14
N ASP A 497 -6.82 -21.78 -3.28
CA ASP A 497 -6.36 -21.49 -4.62
C ASP A 497 -7.57 -21.06 -5.44
N LEU A 498 -7.72 -19.78 -5.61
CA LEU A 498 -8.84 -19.13 -6.28
C LEU A 498 -8.38 -18.47 -7.57
N GLU A 499 -9.26 -18.50 -8.56
CA GLU A 499 -9.09 -17.81 -9.84
C GLU A 499 -10.28 -16.90 -10.07
N TYR A 500 -10.00 -15.63 -10.31
CA TYR A 500 -10.99 -14.62 -10.62
C TYR A 500 -10.78 -14.10 -12.02
N THR A 501 -11.86 -14.11 -12.83
CA THR A 501 -11.87 -13.45 -14.13
C THR A 501 -12.80 -12.25 -14.08
N ASN A 502 -12.25 -11.06 -14.28
CA ASN A 502 -13.02 -9.83 -14.37
C ASN A 502 -13.09 -9.34 -15.81
N THR A 503 -14.30 -9.16 -16.32
CA THR A 503 -14.56 -8.55 -17.62
C THR A 503 -15.38 -7.29 -17.45
N ALA A 504 -15.02 -6.22 -18.16
CA ALA A 504 -15.75 -4.97 -18.02
C ALA A 504 -15.79 -4.15 -19.32
N PRO A 505 -16.88 -4.19 -20.08
CA PRO A 505 -17.15 -3.19 -21.09
C PRO A 505 -17.45 -1.82 -20.45
N TYR A 506 -16.96 -0.74 -21.10
CA TYR A 506 -17.24 0.62 -20.65
C TYR A 506 -17.33 1.60 -21.81
N VAL A 507 -18.02 2.71 -21.55
CA VAL A 507 -18.18 3.83 -22.48
C VAL A 507 -17.94 5.12 -21.71
N ALA A 508 -17.22 6.03 -22.33
CA ALA A 508 -17.02 7.38 -21.81
C ALA A 508 -17.20 8.41 -22.93
N LEU A 509 -17.88 9.49 -22.59
CA LEU A 509 -18.16 10.61 -23.49
C LEU A 509 -17.74 11.90 -22.81
N GLU A 510 -17.15 12.80 -23.58
CA GLU A 510 -16.80 14.15 -23.15
C GLU A 510 -17.21 15.13 -24.24
N LEU A 511 -18.01 16.12 -23.87
CA LEU A 511 -18.51 17.17 -24.76
C LEU A 511 -17.93 18.52 -24.33
N GLU A 512 -17.13 19.12 -25.20
CA GLU A 512 -16.58 20.46 -25.02
C GLU A 512 -17.45 21.48 -25.77
N LEU A 513 -17.91 22.49 -25.03
CA LEU A 513 -18.79 23.59 -25.48
C LEU A 513 -18.16 24.90 -25.02
N ASP A 514 -17.50 25.65 -25.86
CA ASP A 514 -16.87 26.94 -25.50
C ASP A 514 -16.31 26.98 -24.05
N GLU A 515 -17.15 27.43 -23.10
CA GLU A 515 -16.81 27.60 -21.68
C GLU A 515 -17.11 26.36 -20.84
N PHE A 516 -17.76 25.32 -21.38
CA PHE A 516 -18.16 24.12 -20.61
C PHE A 516 -17.54 22.85 -21.16
N ILE A 517 -17.11 21.98 -20.25
CA ILE A 517 -16.78 20.59 -20.55
C ILE A 517 -17.74 19.72 -19.75
N LEU A 518 -18.49 18.84 -20.40
CA LEU A 518 -19.39 17.88 -19.77
C LEU A 518 -18.90 16.48 -20.05
N ASP A 519 -18.79 15.66 -19.05
CA ASP A 519 -18.35 14.26 -19.24
C ASP A 519 -19.27 13.28 -18.52
N GLY A 520 -19.32 12.06 -19.03
CA GLY A 520 -20.03 10.98 -18.39
C GLY A 520 -19.49 9.64 -18.84
N SER A 521 -19.46 8.68 -17.93
CA SER A 521 -19.02 7.32 -18.23
C SER A 521 -19.80 6.27 -17.46
N VAL A 522 -19.88 5.08 -18.05
CA VAL A 522 -20.49 3.90 -17.45
C VAL A 522 -19.61 2.68 -17.70
N ARG A 523 -19.50 1.83 -16.70
CA ARG A 523 -18.76 0.57 -16.72
C ARG A 523 -19.58 -0.53 -16.09
N ARG A 524 -19.60 -1.70 -16.71
CA ARG A 524 -20.21 -2.89 -16.13
C ARG A 524 -19.16 -3.96 -15.93
N ASP A 525 -18.85 -4.25 -14.69
CA ASP A 525 -17.96 -5.33 -14.30
C ASP A 525 -18.72 -6.63 -14.08
N THR A 526 -18.12 -7.73 -14.50
CA THR A 526 -18.56 -9.09 -14.20
C THR A 526 -17.35 -9.86 -13.69
N VAL A 527 -17.46 -10.40 -12.48
CA VAL A 527 -16.42 -11.20 -11.82
C VAL A 527 -16.90 -12.65 -11.75
N ASP A 528 -16.18 -13.52 -12.42
CA ASP A 528 -16.35 -14.98 -12.34
C ASP A 528 -15.29 -15.52 -11.39
N ALA A 529 -15.68 -16.37 -10.45
CA ALA A 529 -14.81 -16.97 -9.45
C ALA A 529 -14.86 -18.49 -9.52
N SER A 530 -13.69 -19.12 -9.44
CA SER A 530 -13.55 -20.58 -9.37
C SER A 530 -12.34 -20.98 -8.52
N GLY A 531 -12.21 -22.26 -8.21
CA GLY A 531 -11.10 -22.80 -7.44
C GLY A 531 -11.54 -23.57 -6.21
N TYR A 532 -10.75 -23.54 -5.15
CA TYR A 532 -11.13 -24.16 -3.88
C TYR A 532 -10.72 -23.28 -2.69
N THR A 533 -11.36 -23.52 -1.54
CA THR A 533 -10.98 -22.94 -0.25
C THR A 533 -11.24 -23.93 0.88
N VAL A 534 -10.36 -23.96 1.87
CA VAL A 534 -10.50 -24.66 3.14
C VAL A 534 -10.35 -23.64 4.25
N GLN A 535 -11.41 -23.38 5.02
CA GLN A 535 -11.42 -22.23 5.92
C GLN A 535 -11.71 -22.56 7.37
N SER A 536 -12.39 -23.66 7.67
CA SER A 536 -12.68 -24.03 9.04
C SER A 536 -11.61 -24.91 9.64
N SER A 537 -11.33 -24.69 10.91
CA SER A 537 -10.51 -25.61 11.71
C SER A 537 -11.38 -26.74 12.23
N GLY A 538 -10.92 -27.98 12.11
CA GLY A 538 -11.70 -29.13 12.53
C GLY A 538 -10.94 -30.17 13.34
N ASN A 539 -9.63 -30.19 13.25
CA ASN A 539 -8.81 -31.22 13.86
C ASN A 539 -7.92 -30.60 14.96
N ALA A 540 -8.32 -30.81 16.22
CA ALA A 540 -7.51 -30.44 17.38
C ALA A 540 -6.67 -31.65 17.84
N PHE A 541 -5.36 -31.45 18.00
CA PHE A 541 -4.43 -32.45 18.55
C PHE A 541 -3.25 -31.74 19.20
N ASP A 542 -2.37 -32.50 19.83
CA ASP A 542 -1.13 -31.97 20.43
C ASP A 542 0.07 -32.30 19.57
N THR A 543 0.82 -31.27 19.18
CA THR A 543 2.14 -31.43 18.58
C THR A 543 3.21 -31.44 19.67
N ILE A 544 4.06 -32.48 19.70
CA ILE A 544 5.10 -32.57 20.72
C ILE A 544 6.35 -31.82 20.26
N ILE A 545 6.69 -30.76 20.99
CA ILE A 545 7.91 -29.94 20.79
C ILE A 545 8.76 -30.02 22.06
N ASP A 546 9.97 -30.52 21.95
CA ASP A 546 10.93 -30.69 23.05
C ASP A 546 10.33 -31.40 24.29
N GLY A 547 9.38 -32.33 24.06
CA GLY A 547 8.70 -33.10 25.09
C GLY A 547 7.46 -32.42 25.69
N VAL A 548 7.12 -31.21 25.25
CA VAL A 548 5.92 -30.45 25.66
C VAL A 548 4.81 -30.65 24.64
N ALA A 549 3.60 -30.90 25.10
CA ALA A 549 2.41 -30.99 24.26
C ALA A 549 1.88 -29.60 23.94
N ILE A 550 1.92 -29.22 22.67
CA ILE A 550 1.50 -27.90 22.19
C ILE A 550 0.17 -28.07 21.43
N PRO A 551 -0.92 -27.46 21.89
CA PRO A 551 -2.20 -27.48 21.19
C PRO A 551 -2.08 -27.00 19.76
N THR A 552 -2.66 -27.76 18.84
CA THR A 552 -2.57 -27.51 17.39
C THR A 552 -3.94 -27.63 16.77
N LEU A 553 -4.33 -26.67 15.92
CA LEU A 553 -5.47 -26.76 15.05
C LEU A 553 -5.00 -26.90 13.60
N LEU A 554 -5.72 -27.72 12.83
CA LEU A 554 -5.54 -27.76 11.37
C LEU A 554 -6.85 -27.38 10.68
N PRO A 555 -6.80 -26.94 9.43
CA PRO A 555 -7.96 -26.88 8.55
C PRO A 555 -8.72 -28.22 8.59
N ASP A 556 -10.04 -28.19 8.52
CA ASP A 556 -10.88 -29.40 8.65
C ASP A 556 -10.81 -30.33 7.43
N GLY A 557 -10.11 -29.93 6.38
CA GLY A 557 -9.93 -30.65 5.13
C GLY A 557 -11.21 -30.72 4.27
N LYS A 558 -12.23 -29.92 4.62
CA LYS A 558 -13.43 -29.79 3.79
C LYS A 558 -13.25 -28.66 2.81
N GLU A 559 -13.00 -29.04 1.58
CA GLU A 559 -12.88 -28.10 0.49
C GLU A 559 -14.26 -27.58 0.06
N GLU A 560 -14.37 -26.27 -0.06
CA GLU A 560 -15.49 -25.61 -0.73
C GLU A 560 -15.00 -25.19 -2.12
N TYR A 561 -15.81 -25.41 -3.14
CA TYR A 561 -15.47 -25.13 -4.53
C TYR A 561 -16.33 -23.99 -5.06
N PRO A 562 -15.90 -22.73 -4.97
CA PRO A 562 -16.59 -21.60 -5.59
C PRO A 562 -16.73 -21.81 -7.10
N ASP A 563 -17.93 -21.54 -7.62
CA ASP A 563 -18.24 -21.48 -9.05
C ASP A 563 -19.42 -20.51 -9.21
N TYR A 564 -19.13 -19.21 -9.27
CA TYR A 564 -20.16 -18.18 -9.31
C TYR A 564 -19.73 -16.99 -10.16
N SER A 565 -20.75 -16.21 -10.55
CA SER A 565 -20.58 -14.97 -11.31
C SER A 565 -21.39 -13.84 -10.66
N GLU A 566 -20.74 -12.71 -10.43
CA GLU A 566 -21.40 -11.50 -9.92
C GLU A 566 -21.12 -10.30 -10.83
N SER A 567 -22.12 -9.42 -10.97
CA SER A 567 -22.00 -8.25 -11.84
C SER A 567 -22.49 -6.99 -11.16
N TYR A 568 -21.80 -5.87 -11.41
CA TYR A 568 -22.20 -4.56 -10.93
C TYR A 568 -21.96 -3.48 -11.98
N THR A 569 -22.58 -2.31 -11.79
CA THR A 569 -22.47 -1.19 -12.75
C THR A 569 -22.10 0.08 -12.02
N SER A 570 -20.98 0.66 -12.41
CA SER A 570 -20.48 1.94 -11.94
C SER A 570 -20.71 3.02 -13.00
N TYR A 571 -20.97 4.26 -12.57
CA TYR A 571 -21.13 5.39 -13.47
C TYR A 571 -20.72 6.69 -12.81
N THR A 572 -20.37 7.67 -13.64
CA THR A 572 -20.05 9.03 -13.21
C THR A 572 -20.52 10.05 -14.23
N PHE A 573 -20.87 11.23 -13.73
CA PHE A 573 -21.19 12.41 -14.52
C PHE A 573 -20.47 13.60 -13.93
N GLY A 574 -19.81 14.39 -14.77
CA GLY A 574 -19.11 15.59 -14.39
C GLY A 574 -19.34 16.74 -15.33
N GLY A 575 -19.01 17.90 -14.86
CA GLY A 575 -18.99 19.11 -15.67
C GLY A 575 -18.01 20.11 -15.11
N LEU A 576 -17.34 20.82 -16.00
CA LEU A 576 -16.41 21.89 -15.72
C LEU A 576 -16.88 23.15 -16.44
N TYR A 577 -16.80 24.27 -15.75
CA TYR A 577 -17.04 25.61 -16.29
C TYR A 577 -15.71 26.39 -16.31
N LYS A 578 -15.24 26.74 -17.50
CA LYS A 578 -14.07 27.60 -17.71
C LYS A 578 -14.52 29.07 -17.48
N PHE A 579 -14.23 29.58 -16.28
CA PHE A 579 -14.54 30.99 -15.97
C PHE A 579 -13.61 31.92 -16.76
N ASN A 580 -12.38 31.55 -16.93
CA ASN A 580 -11.36 32.12 -17.82
C ASN A 580 -10.26 31.09 -18.06
N GLU A 581 -9.19 31.43 -18.77
CA GLU A 581 -8.06 30.54 -19.08
C GLU A 581 -7.35 30.00 -17.83
N ASP A 582 -7.46 30.67 -16.69
CA ASP A 582 -6.74 30.38 -15.46
C ASP A 582 -7.64 29.91 -14.32
N THR A 583 -8.95 29.89 -14.50
CA THR A 583 -9.90 29.53 -13.44
C THR A 583 -11.00 28.65 -13.98
N SER A 584 -11.18 27.49 -13.37
CA SER A 584 -12.29 26.59 -13.67
C SER A 584 -13.01 26.14 -12.39
N PHE A 585 -14.29 25.88 -12.54
CA PHE A 585 -15.14 25.27 -11.52
C PHE A 585 -15.64 23.94 -12.03
N PHE A 586 -15.66 22.91 -11.18
CA PHE A 586 -16.21 21.63 -11.56
C PHE A 586 -17.20 21.09 -10.53
N ALA A 587 -18.07 20.21 -11.00
CA ALA A 587 -18.95 19.42 -10.16
C ALA A 587 -19.07 18.00 -10.72
N ARG A 588 -19.18 17.01 -9.85
CA ARG A 588 -19.26 15.61 -10.23
C ARG A 588 -20.11 14.80 -9.27
N ALA A 589 -20.82 13.82 -9.82
CA ALA A 589 -21.53 12.80 -9.07
C ALA A 589 -21.13 11.41 -9.61
N SER A 590 -20.84 10.48 -8.72
CA SER A 590 -20.46 9.13 -9.09
C SER A 590 -21.08 8.09 -8.17
N LYS A 591 -21.35 6.92 -8.76
CA LYS A 591 -21.65 5.67 -8.09
C LYS A 591 -20.60 4.65 -8.50
N GLY A 592 -19.77 4.26 -7.57
CA GLY A 592 -18.74 3.25 -7.75
C GLY A 592 -19.07 1.97 -7.00
N ASN A 593 -18.60 0.85 -7.52
CA ASN A 593 -18.79 -0.44 -6.88
C ASN A 593 -17.46 -1.18 -6.80
N ARG A 594 -17.36 -2.10 -5.84
CA ARG A 594 -16.30 -3.09 -5.76
C ARG A 594 -16.86 -4.46 -5.44
N PHE A 595 -16.20 -5.48 -5.89
CA PHE A 595 -16.46 -6.85 -5.50
C PHE A 595 -15.56 -7.21 -4.30
N ASN A 596 -16.13 -7.85 -3.28
CA ASN A 596 -15.41 -8.36 -2.13
C ASN A 596 -14.87 -9.75 -2.46
N SER A 597 -13.54 -9.88 -2.56
CA SER A 597 -12.89 -11.08 -3.05
C SER A 597 -12.71 -12.17 -1.96
N ASP A 598 -11.49 -12.49 -1.63
CA ASP A 598 -11.08 -13.68 -0.92
C ASP A 598 -11.69 -13.88 0.47
N ARG A 599 -11.78 -12.84 1.29
CA ARG A 599 -12.19 -13.00 2.71
C ARG A 599 -13.68 -12.87 2.97
N GLN A 600 -14.38 -12.04 2.20
CA GLN A 600 -15.79 -11.71 2.49
C GLN A 600 -16.77 -12.61 1.78
N THR A 601 -16.40 -13.18 0.64
CA THR A 601 -17.30 -13.98 -0.18
C THR A 601 -17.06 -15.48 -0.11
N VAL A 602 -15.93 -15.95 0.41
CA VAL A 602 -15.61 -17.38 0.46
C VAL A 602 -15.87 -18.02 1.84
N SER A 603 -15.68 -17.31 2.94
CA SER A 603 -15.82 -17.88 4.29
C SER A 603 -17.26 -18.24 4.66
N GLY A 604 -17.63 -19.51 4.52
CA GLY A 604 -18.98 -20.02 4.83
C GLY A 604 -20.09 -19.39 3.96
N LYS A 605 -19.73 -18.89 2.77
CA LYS A 605 -20.61 -18.16 1.87
C LYS A 605 -20.85 -18.89 0.55
N ILE A 606 -20.33 -20.10 0.44
CA ILE A 606 -20.43 -20.93 -0.75
C ILE A 606 -21.41 -22.10 -0.48
N ASN A 607 -22.33 -22.35 -1.40
CA ASN A 607 -23.19 -23.51 -1.40
C ASN A 607 -22.42 -24.76 -1.91
N PRO A 608 -22.90 -25.98 -1.60
CA PRO A 608 -22.29 -27.20 -2.12
C PRO A 608 -22.26 -27.32 -3.66
N ASP A 609 -23.03 -26.51 -4.39
CA ASP A 609 -23.03 -26.45 -5.86
C ASP A 609 -22.07 -25.36 -6.42
N GLY A 610 -21.29 -24.73 -5.54
CA GLY A 610 -20.33 -23.66 -5.90
C GLY A 610 -20.93 -22.25 -5.93
N SER A 611 -22.26 -22.11 -5.96
CA SER A 611 -22.90 -20.79 -5.99
C SER A 611 -22.80 -20.07 -4.64
N LEU A 612 -22.92 -18.74 -4.65
CA LEU A 612 -22.99 -17.97 -3.42
C LEU A 612 -24.26 -18.28 -2.61
N THR A 613 -24.09 -18.45 -1.29
CA THR A 613 -25.23 -18.45 -0.33
C THR A 613 -25.89 -17.06 -0.34
N GLN A 614 -27.00 -16.89 0.38
CA GLN A 614 -27.59 -15.58 0.57
C GLN A 614 -26.62 -14.62 1.27
N ALA A 615 -25.87 -15.11 2.26
CA ALA A 615 -24.82 -14.34 2.94
C ALA A 615 -23.70 -13.93 1.98
N GLY A 616 -23.30 -14.84 1.09
CA GLY A 616 -22.31 -14.54 0.03
C GLY A 616 -22.80 -13.43 -0.90
N ARG A 617 -24.01 -13.55 -1.43
CA ARG A 617 -24.59 -12.54 -2.35
C ARG A 617 -24.75 -11.17 -1.71
N VAL A 618 -25.20 -11.08 -0.46
CA VAL A 618 -25.35 -9.81 0.26
C VAL A 618 -24.01 -9.11 0.46
N ALA A 619 -22.95 -9.90 0.74
CA ALA A 619 -21.61 -9.35 0.99
C ALA A 619 -20.76 -9.22 -0.27
N ALA A 620 -21.22 -9.67 -1.43
CA ALA A 620 -20.39 -9.78 -2.63
C ALA A 620 -19.98 -8.43 -3.22
N VAL A 621 -20.87 -7.44 -3.19
CA VAL A 621 -20.63 -6.15 -3.85
C VAL A 621 -20.95 -5.01 -2.89
N ASP A 622 -19.97 -4.12 -2.72
CA ASP A 622 -20.13 -2.85 -2.01
C ASP A 622 -20.38 -1.69 -2.99
N GLU A 623 -21.17 -0.72 -2.55
CA GLU A 623 -21.54 0.46 -3.31
C GLU A 623 -21.09 1.74 -2.60
N VAL A 624 -20.47 2.65 -3.34
CA VAL A 624 -19.98 3.95 -2.86
C VAL A 624 -20.59 5.07 -3.72
N ASN A 625 -21.28 6.01 -3.10
CA ASN A 625 -21.76 7.21 -3.77
C ASN A 625 -20.89 8.40 -3.36
N GLN A 626 -20.48 9.22 -4.34
CA GLN A 626 -19.66 10.40 -4.09
C GLN A 626 -20.16 11.61 -4.90
N TYR A 627 -20.07 12.78 -4.27
CA TYR A 627 -20.42 14.08 -4.84
C TYR A 627 -19.29 15.06 -4.56
N GLU A 628 -18.89 15.80 -5.57
CA GLU A 628 -17.77 16.73 -5.52
C GLU A 628 -18.13 18.04 -6.16
N VAL A 629 -17.63 19.14 -5.59
CA VAL A 629 -17.58 20.45 -6.25
C VAL A 629 -16.24 21.08 -5.96
N GLY A 630 -15.60 21.66 -6.95
CA GLY A 630 -14.28 22.21 -6.78
C GLY A 630 -13.99 23.41 -7.66
N VAL A 631 -12.89 24.06 -7.33
CA VAL A 631 -12.30 25.16 -8.08
C VAL A 631 -10.84 24.85 -8.32
N LYS A 632 -10.39 25.16 -9.52
CA LYS A 632 -8.98 25.12 -9.92
C LYS A 632 -8.60 26.51 -10.42
N ASN A 633 -7.44 26.94 -9.99
CA ASN A 633 -6.90 28.23 -10.39
C ASN A 633 -5.40 28.14 -10.53
N ARG A 634 -4.88 28.76 -11.58
CA ARG A 634 -3.45 29.03 -11.77
C ARG A 634 -3.25 30.50 -12.04
N GLY A 635 -2.05 30.99 -11.83
CA GLY A 635 -1.74 32.37 -12.15
C GLY A 635 -0.44 32.83 -11.57
N GLU A 636 -0.17 34.09 -11.73
CA GLU A 636 1.00 34.77 -11.21
C GLU A 636 0.62 35.68 -10.03
N MET A 637 1.36 35.59 -8.96
CA MET A 637 1.26 36.50 -7.81
C MET A 637 2.60 37.23 -7.62
N GLY A 638 2.75 38.35 -8.28
CA GLY A 638 4.02 39.07 -8.38
C GLY A 638 5.03 38.32 -9.24
N GLU A 639 6.07 37.75 -8.66
CA GLU A 639 7.08 36.93 -9.35
C GLU A 639 6.87 35.41 -9.08
N ALA A 640 5.75 35.05 -8.47
CA ALA A 640 5.46 33.67 -8.13
C ALA A 640 4.38 33.10 -9.03
N ASP A 641 4.65 31.97 -9.69
CA ASP A 641 3.68 31.15 -10.37
C ASP A 641 3.05 30.20 -9.36
N TYR A 642 1.71 30.01 -9.44
CA TYR A 642 1.02 29.11 -8.56
C TYR A 642 -0.08 28.32 -9.26
N THR A 643 -0.38 27.14 -8.72
CA THR A 643 -1.63 26.40 -8.99
C THR A 643 -2.30 26.03 -7.67
N VAL A 644 -3.63 26.05 -7.67
CA VAL A 644 -4.44 25.69 -6.51
C VAL A 644 -5.65 24.87 -6.98
N GLU A 645 -5.88 23.75 -6.31
CA GLU A 645 -7.12 22.98 -6.41
C GLU A 645 -7.76 22.90 -5.02
N PHE A 646 -9.05 23.23 -4.94
CA PHE A 646 -9.85 23.05 -3.73
C PHE A 646 -11.13 22.31 -4.08
N THR A 647 -11.37 21.18 -3.41
CA THR A 647 -12.52 20.32 -3.65
C THR A 647 -13.30 20.09 -2.37
N LEU A 648 -14.58 20.39 -2.36
CA LEU A 648 -15.54 19.96 -1.36
C LEU A 648 -16.09 18.60 -1.76
N LEU A 649 -16.23 17.71 -0.79
CA LEU A 649 -16.67 16.34 -1.05
C LEU A 649 -17.73 15.88 -0.05
N LYS A 650 -18.59 14.99 -0.55
CA LYS A 650 -19.51 14.21 0.26
C LYS A 650 -19.55 12.79 -0.28
N GLY A 651 -19.51 11.80 0.60
CA GLY A 651 -19.61 10.39 0.26
C GLY A 651 -20.50 9.63 1.23
N ASP A 652 -21.09 8.54 0.74
CA ASP A 652 -21.76 7.54 1.56
C ASP A 652 -21.42 6.13 1.05
N PHE A 653 -21.36 5.21 2.00
CA PHE A 653 -21.04 3.81 1.79
C PHE A 653 -21.84 2.95 2.76
N THR A 654 -22.33 1.82 2.28
CA THR A 654 -23.03 0.85 3.13
C THR A 654 -22.37 -0.52 2.98
N GLN A 655 -21.99 -1.11 4.11
CA GLN A 655 -21.51 -2.47 4.19
C GLN A 655 -22.63 -3.36 4.72
N SER A 656 -23.12 -4.28 3.88
CA SER A 656 -24.22 -5.16 4.21
C SER A 656 -23.72 -6.56 4.58
N ASN A 657 -24.24 -7.10 5.68
CA ASN A 657 -23.99 -8.46 6.11
C ASN A 657 -25.33 -9.20 6.33
N TYR A 658 -25.36 -10.49 6.06
CA TYR A 658 -26.55 -11.33 6.31
C TYR A 658 -26.39 -12.11 7.62
N GLU A 659 -27.37 -11.97 8.51
CA GLU A 659 -27.45 -12.72 9.75
C GLU A 659 -28.50 -13.83 9.65
N PRO A 660 -28.09 -15.10 9.47
CA PRO A 660 -29.02 -16.21 9.26
C PRO A 660 -29.72 -16.67 10.53
N THR A 661 -29.14 -16.38 11.69
CA THR A 661 -29.61 -16.89 12.98
C THR A 661 -30.29 -15.83 13.83
N SER A 662 -30.96 -16.24 14.88
CA SER A 662 -31.55 -15.31 15.84
C SER A 662 -30.46 -14.70 16.72
N THR A 663 -30.29 -13.39 16.63
CA THR A 663 -29.39 -12.59 17.45
C THR A 663 -30.14 -11.39 18.04
N PRO A 664 -29.57 -10.67 19.03
CA PRO A 664 -30.18 -9.42 19.49
C PRO A 664 -30.45 -8.39 18.40
N ALA A 665 -29.59 -8.34 17.39
CA ALA A 665 -29.72 -7.45 16.22
C ALA A 665 -30.67 -8.01 15.15
N CYS A 666 -30.94 -9.33 15.16
CA CYS A 666 -31.81 -10.04 14.23
C CYS A 666 -32.65 -11.06 14.96
N PRO A 667 -33.70 -10.69 15.72
CA PRO A 667 -34.40 -11.60 16.64
C PRO A 667 -35.07 -12.83 16.00
N ASN A 668 -35.37 -12.78 14.72
CA ASN A 668 -36.00 -13.86 13.97
C ASN A 668 -35.03 -14.61 13.04
N GLY A 669 -33.78 -14.19 12.94
CA GLY A 669 -32.85 -14.62 11.89
C GLY A 669 -33.27 -14.18 10.50
N GLY A 670 -32.37 -14.28 9.54
CA GLY A 670 -32.62 -13.97 8.13
C GLY A 670 -32.74 -12.50 7.80
N CYS A 671 -32.09 -11.60 8.55
CA CYS A 671 -32.05 -10.19 8.26
C CYS A 671 -30.72 -9.72 7.63
N ILE A 672 -30.78 -8.63 6.88
CA ILE A 672 -29.61 -7.88 6.44
C ILE A 672 -29.27 -6.85 7.53
N LEU A 673 -28.02 -6.83 7.93
CA LEU A 673 -27.46 -5.94 8.94
C LEU A 673 -26.50 -4.97 8.24
N ASP A 674 -26.86 -3.67 8.23
CA ASP A 674 -26.10 -2.65 7.54
C ASP A 674 -25.25 -1.83 8.51
N ASN A 675 -23.97 -1.70 8.20
CA ASN A 675 -23.10 -0.67 8.75
C ASN A 675 -23.04 0.49 7.75
N GLU A 676 -23.56 1.63 8.15
CA GLU A 676 -23.62 2.82 7.30
C GLU A 676 -22.44 3.74 7.62
N TYR A 677 -21.87 4.34 6.57
CA TYR A 677 -20.78 5.33 6.66
C TYR A 677 -21.14 6.54 5.84
N ARG A 678 -20.79 7.70 6.33
CA ARG A 678 -20.91 8.96 5.60
C ARG A 678 -19.72 9.85 5.85
N THR A 679 -19.35 10.62 4.86
CA THR A 679 -18.22 11.53 4.91
C THR A 679 -18.59 12.86 4.31
N THR A 680 -18.12 13.93 4.93
CA THR A 680 -18.06 15.27 4.33
C THR A 680 -16.67 15.85 4.58
N GLY A 681 -16.17 16.66 3.66
CA GLY A 681 -14.83 17.20 3.84
C GLY A 681 -14.39 18.12 2.72
N PHE A 682 -13.11 18.46 2.77
CA PHE A 682 -12.45 19.14 1.67
C PHE A 682 -11.05 18.60 1.42
N GLU A 683 -10.60 18.73 0.20
CA GLU A 683 -9.23 18.54 -0.25
C GLU A 683 -8.67 19.86 -0.75
N PHE A 684 -7.44 20.15 -0.40
CA PHE A 684 -6.65 21.24 -0.91
C PHE A 684 -5.35 20.70 -1.49
N TYR A 685 -4.98 21.14 -2.68
CA TYR A 685 -3.67 20.93 -3.29
C TYR A 685 -3.18 22.24 -3.89
N GLY A 686 -1.95 22.58 -3.66
CA GLY A 686 -1.35 23.79 -4.23
C GLY A 686 0.12 23.65 -4.48
N THR A 687 0.57 24.28 -5.55
CA THR A 687 1.99 24.43 -5.90
C THR A 687 2.31 25.91 -6.07
N MET A 688 3.53 26.28 -5.74
CA MET A 688 4.03 27.64 -5.95
C MET A 688 5.51 27.59 -6.32
N ARG A 689 5.89 28.33 -7.35
CA ARG A 689 7.28 28.58 -7.70
C ARG A 689 7.52 30.09 -7.63
N TRP A 690 8.44 30.51 -6.79
CA TRP A 690 8.85 31.91 -6.63
C TRP A 690 10.36 32.02 -6.74
N SER A 691 10.84 32.48 -7.91
CA SER A 691 12.28 32.51 -8.19
C SER A 691 12.94 31.15 -7.91
N ALA A 692 13.81 31.10 -6.90
CA ALA A 692 14.52 29.89 -6.47
C ALA A 692 13.74 28.99 -5.48
N LEU A 693 12.53 29.36 -5.07
CA LEU A 693 11.71 28.61 -4.10
C LEU A 693 10.56 27.87 -4.82
N SER A 694 10.50 26.57 -4.61
CA SER A 694 9.35 25.76 -4.98
C SER A 694 8.65 25.26 -3.71
N VAL A 695 7.31 25.27 -3.69
CA VAL A 695 6.50 24.77 -2.58
C VAL A 695 5.36 23.93 -3.12
N ILE A 696 5.14 22.77 -2.52
CA ILE A 696 3.97 21.92 -2.73
C ILE A 696 3.28 21.74 -1.38
N ALA A 697 1.98 21.96 -1.32
CA ALA A 697 1.20 21.80 -0.11
C ALA A 697 -0.11 21.06 -0.39
N ASN A 698 -0.47 20.16 0.51
CA ASN A 698 -1.80 19.54 0.49
C ASN A 698 -2.39 19.49 1.90
N ALA A 699 -3.71 19.45 1.96
CA ALA A 699 -4.46 19.20 3.19
C ALA A 699 -5.79 18.52 2.86
N THR A 700 -6.21 17.62 3.73
CA THR A 700 -7.53 16.98 3.65
C THR A 700 -8.19 17.05 5.01
N TYR A 701 -9.35 17.66 5.05
CA TYR A 701 -10.24 17.58 6.21
C TYR A 701 -11.36 16.58 5.91
N THR A 702 -11.61 15.68 6.84
CA THR A 702 -12.54 14.57 6.69
C THR A 702 -13.38 14.43 7.95
N ASP A 703 -14.67 14.80 7.89
CA ASP A 703 -15.65 14.48 8.91
C ASP A 703 -16.33 13.16 8.50
N ALA A 704 -15.75 12.05 8.99
CA ALA A 704 -16.22 10.71 8.71
C ALA A 704 -16.98 10.14 9.90
N GLU A 705 -18.20 9.68 9.66
CA GLU A 705 -19.07 9.08 10.66
C GLU A 705 -19.47 7.67 10.25
N GLN A 706 -19.64 6.82 11.26
CA GLN A 706 -20.16 5.45 11.11
C GLN A 706 -21.39 5.25 11.97
N LYS A 707 -22.27 4.37 11.51
CA LYS A 707 -23.44 3.93 12.24
C LYS A 707 -23.52 2.41 12.14
N PRO A 708 -23.09 1.68 13.18
CA PRO A 708 -23.26 0.25 13.27
C PRO A 708 -24.75 -0.13 13.21
N ASN A 709 -25.04 -1.33 12.74
CA ASN A 709 -26.44 -1.83 12.69
C ASN A 709 -27.17 -1.67 14.03
N GLY A 710 -28.33 -1.01 13.99
CA GLY A 710 -29.11 -0.72 15.20
C GLY A 710 -28.50 0.34 16.15
N GLY A 711 -27.35 0.91 15.81
CA GLY A 711 -26.65 1.93 16.58
C GLY A 711 -27.02 3.37 16.19
N THR A 712 -26.23 4.30 16.68
CA THR A 712 -26.32 5.74 16.37
C THR A 712 -25.06 6.19 15.63
N TRP A 713 -25.17 7.28 14.88
CA TRP A 713 -24.03 7.91 14.24
C TRP A 713 -22.99 8.35 15.27
N GLY A 714 -21.74 8.07 14.99
CA GLY A 714 -20.57 8.48 15.73
C GLY A 714 -19.34 8.57 14.81
N PRO A 715 -18.25 9.14 15.30
CA PRO A 715 -17.02 9.26 14.50
C PRO A 715 -16.55 7.90 13.96
N ALA A 716 -16.10 7.86 12.72
CA ALA A 716 -15.46 6.68 12.16
C ALA A 716 -14.06 6.48 12.79
N ASN A 717 -13.71 5.22 13.02
CA ASN A 717 -12.41 4.85 13.59
C ASN A 717 -11.35 4.75 12.51
N ASP A 718 -10.08 4.92 12.90
CA ASP A 718 -8.88 4.81 12.05
C ASP A 718 -8.84 5.79 10.87
N ILE A 719 -9.66 6.85 10.92
CA ILE A 719 -9.70 7.93 9.95
C ILE A 719 -9.37 9.25 10.66
N PRO A 720 -8.23 9.89 10.36
CA PRO A 720 -7.91 11.21 10.90
C PRO A 720 -8.84 12.30 10.34
N GLU A 721 -9.21 13.26 11.18
CA GLU A 721 -10.04 14.41 10.79
C GLU A 721 -9.29 15.36 9.85
N LEU A 722 -7.98 15.51 10.02
CA LEU A 722 -7.13 16.35 9.18
C LEU A 722 -5.81 15.64 8.89
N THR A 723 -5.43 15.60 7.62
CA THR A 723 -4.08 15.25 7.18
C THR A 723 -3.50 16.40 6.37
N TYR A 724 -2.19 16.60 6.44
CA TYR A 724 -1.52 17.63 5.67
C TYR A 724 -0.07 17.25 5.38
N ALA A 725 0.45 17.76 4.26
CA ALA A 725 1.87 17.74 3.94
C ALA A 725 2.27 19.03 3.20
N ILE A 726 3.47 19.52 3.50
CA ILE A 726 4.09 20.67 2.85
C ILE A 726 5.52 20.28 2.53
N THR A 727 5.92 20.47 1.29
CA THR A 727 7.29 20.26 0.81
C THR A 727 7.77 21.53 0.15
N SER A 728 8.97 21.95 0.46
CA SER A 728 9.61 23.13 -0.14
C SER A 728 11.04 22.84 -0.52
N GLN A 729 11.49 23.40 -1.65
CA GLN A 729 12.86 23.33 -2.15
C GLN A 729 13.32 24.74 -2.47
N TYR A 730 14.52 25.09 -2.02
CA TYR A 730 15.16 26.38 -2.28
C TYR A 730 16.53 26.20 -2.91
N GLU A 731 16.71 26.72 -4.11
CA GLU A 731 17.95 26.71 -4.86
C GLU A 731 18.81 27.93 -4.49
N PHE A 732 19.74 27.79 -3.53
CA PHE A 732 20.65 28.87 -3.13
C PHE A 732 21.61 29.27 -4.25
N SER A 733 22.00 28.31 -5.06
CA SER A 733 22.83 28.47 -6.28
C SER A 733 22.61 27.22 -7.15
N GLN A 734 23.20 27.19 -8.34
CA GLN A 734 23.23 26.00 -9.19
C GLN A 734 23.90 24.81 -8.48
N GLU A 735 24.73 25.05 -7.47
CA GLU A 735 25.47 24.00 -6.75
C GLU A 735 24.78 23.56 -5.46
N ILE A 736 23.97 24.40 -4.82
CA ILE A 736 23.44 24.13 -3.49
C ILE A 736 21.92 24.31 -3.47
N SER A 737 21.22 23.26 -3.08
CA SER A 737 19.79 23.30 -2.79
C SER A 737 19.47 22.77 -1.40
N VAL A 738 18.38 23.27 -0.81
CA VAL A 738 17.89 22.87 0.51
C VAL A 738 16.39 22.67 0.45
N GLY A 739 15.96 21.48 0.85
CA GLY A 739 14.55 21.15 0.99
C GLY A 739 14.11 21.06 2.44
N LEU A 740 12.89 21.47 2.72
CA LEU A 740 12.21 21.24 4.00
C LEU A 740 10.83 20.65 3.73
N ASN A 741 10.46 19.65 4.52
CA ASN A 741 9.13 19.08 4.47
C ASN A 741 8.53 18.97 5.87
N MET A 742 7.21 19.01 5.93
CA MET A 742 6.42 18.82 7.14
C MET A 742 5.18 18.01 6.78
N SER A 743 4.87 16.99 7.56
CA SER A 743 3.62 16.25 7.42
C SER A 743 3.02 15.93 8.79
N GLY A 744 1.72 15.73 8.83
CA GLY A 744 1.03 15.40 10.08
C GLY A 744 -0.42 15.02 9.87
N GLN A 745 -1.02 14.57 10.96
CA GLN A 745 -2.45 14.24 11.03
C GLN A 745 -3.02 14.73 12.36
N TYR A 746 -4.32 14.92 12.41
CA TYR A 746 -5.06 15.33 13.61
C TYR A 746 -6.39 14.58 13.71
N GLY A 747 -6.86 14.31 14.97
CA GLY A 747 -8.16 13.69 15.19
C GLY A 747 -8.22 12.20 14.88
N ASN A 748 -7.08 11.49 14.89
CA ASN A 748 -7.06 10.05 14.65
C ASN A 748 -7.53 9.30 15.90
N ARG A 749 -8.47 8.32 15.71
CA ARG A 749 -8.98 7.42 16.75
C ARG A 749 -8.73 5.99 16.32
N ASN A 750 -8.37 5.12 17.26
CA ASN A 750 -8.26 3.69 16.94
C ASN A 750 -9.64 3.00 16.92
N GLY A 751 -9.66 1.70 16.60
CA GLY A 751 -10.88 0.88 16.56
C GLY A 751 -11.69 0.86 17.87
N ALA A 752 -11.08 1.19 19.02
CA ALA A 752 -11.74 1.37 20.32
C ALA A 752 -12.20 2.82 20.59
N GLY A 753 -12.04 3.74 19.64
CA GLY A 753 -12.41 5.14 19.77
C GLY A 753 -11.46 5.97 20.63
N VAL A 754 -10.26 5.49 20.89
CA VAL A 754 -9.25 6.22 21.68
C VAL A 754 -8.52 7.20 20.78
N GLU A 755 -8.62 8.49 21.08
CA GLU A 755 -7.98 9.57 20.35
C GLU A 755 -6.49 9.69 20.72
N THR A 756 -5.64 9.82 19.73
CA THR A 756 -4.19 9.98 19.87
C THR A 756 -3.74 11.42 19.68
N GLU A 757 -2.77 11.87 20.47
CA GLU A 757 -2.06 13.13 20.25
C GLU A 757 -1.30 13.09 18.92
N ASN A 758 -1.43 14.15 18.15
CA ASN A 758 -0.77 14.29 16.86
C ASN A 758 0.35 15.32 16.93
N LYS A 759 1.47 14.99 16.30
CA LYS A 759 2.63 15.85 16.23
C LYS A 759 3.12 15.94 14.78
N PRO A 760 3.47 17.15 14.32
CA PRO A 760 4.04 17.29 12.98
C PRO A 760 5.42 16.61 12.91
N ILE A 761 5.69 15.97 11.78
CA ILE A 761 6.98 15.39 11.45
C ILE A 761 7.68 16.32 10.48
N PHE A 762 8.90 16.71 10.81
CA PHE A 762 9.73 17.55 9.97
C PHE A 762 10.83 16.73 9.31
N GLY A 763 11.01 16.93 8.02
CA GLY A 763 12.09 16.37 7.23
C GLY A 763 12.79 17.44 6.42
N GLY A 764 13.82 17.05 5.68
CA GLY A 764 14.49 17.94 4.77
C GLY A 764 15.71 17.32 4.12
N ASN A 765 16.24 18.01 3.15
CA ASN A 765 17.43 17.61 2.41
C ASN A 765 18.37 18.78 2.18
N ILE A 766 19.64 18.48 1.98
CA ILE A 766 20.66 19.39 1.46
C ILE A 766 21.37 18.65 0.34
N ALA A 767 21.38 19.23 -0.85
CA ALA A 767 22.13 18.71 -1.99
C ALA A 767 23.24 19.68 -2.39
N TYR A 768 24.41 19.11 -2.77
CA TYR A 768 25.57 19.84 -3.27
C TYR A 768 26.02 19.24 -4.60
N ARG A 769 26.01 20.05 -5.65
CA ARG A 769 26.35 19.71 -7.04
C ARG A 769 27.65 20.46 -7.44
N PRO A 770 28.85 19.92 -7.13
CA PRO A 770 30.11 20.57 -7.51
C PRO A 770 30.31 20.65 -9.02
N THR A 771 29.64 19.83 -9.77
CA THR A 771 29.59 19.81 -11.24
C THR A 771 28.20 19.36 -11.70
N ASN A 772 27.87 19.58 -12.98
CA ASN A 772 26.61 19.17 -13.56
C ASN A 772 26.39 17.64 -13.50
N ASN A 773 27.47 16.87 -13.36
CA ASN A 773 27.45 15.42 -13.39
C ASN A 773 27.52 14.76 -12.00
N LEU A 774 27.71 15.50 -10.92
CA LEU A 774 27.94 14.94 -9.60
C LEU A 774 27.11 15.65 -8.54
N GLU A 775 26.31 14.89 -7.80
CA GLU A 775 25.53 15.38 -6.68
C GLU A 775 25.85 14.59 -5.41
N PHE A 776 26.00 15.29 -4.31
CA PHE A 776 26.01 14.74 -2.95
C PHE A 776 24.77 15.25 -2.23
N ALA A 777 24.08 14.38 -1.50
CA ALA A 777 22.94 14.80 -0.69
C ALA A 777 22.95 14.17 0.70
N ILE A 778 22.43 14.92 1.68
CA ILE A 778 22.03 14.41 2.99
C ILE A 778 20.53 14.66 3.09
N ILE A 779 19.79 13.60 3.39
CA ILE A 779 18.33 13.62 3.52
C ILE A 779 17.97 13.14 4.92
N GLY A 780 17.05 13.83 5.56
CA GLY A 780 16.60 13.48 6.90
C GLY A 780 15.09 13.52 7.05
N GLN A 781 14.58 12.56 7.78
CA GLN A 781 13.19 12.49 8.20
C GLN A 781 13.10 12.53 9.72
N ASN A 782 11.96 13.01 10.24
CA ASN A 782 11.74 13.23 11.66
C ASN A 782 12.94 13.92 12.35
N LEU A 783 13.38 15.05 11.78
CA LEU A 783 14.59 15.76 12.22
C LEU A 783 14.52 16.21 13.68
N THR A 784 13.32 16.46 14.18
CA THR A 784 13.06 16.83 15.59
C THR A 784 13.02 15.63 16.53
N ASP A 785 13.13 14.41 15.99
CA ASP A 785 13.06 13.14 16.74
C ASP A 785 11.77 13.00 17.56
N GLU A 786 10.64 13.45 16.99
CA GLU A 786 9.34 13.39 17.69
C GLU A 786 8.85 11.95 17.86
N PHE A 787 8.29 11.67 19.05
CA PHE A 787 7.52 10.44 19.28
C PHE A 787 6.08 10.70 18.81
N ALA A 788 5.85 10.61 17.52
CA ALA A 788 4.53 10.72 16.93
C ALA A 788 3.97 9.31 16.66
N LEU A 789 2.64 9.18 16.70
CA LEU A 789 1.95 7.92 16.48
C LEU A 789 1.32 7.91 15.09
N ARG A 790 1.48 6.79 14.38
CA ARG A 790 0.67 6.44 13.20
C ARG A 790 -0.64 5.81 13.63
N GLY A 791 -0.59 5.00 14.68
CA GLY A 791 -1.71 4.26 15.21
C GLY A 791 -1.48 3.88 16.68
N LEU A 792 -2.51 3.30 17.28
CA LEU A 792 -2.54 2.81 18.64
C LEU A 792 -3.20 1.44 18.64
N SER A 793 -2.45 0.40 19.06
CA SER A 793 -3.02 -0.94 19.21
C SER A 793 -3.94 -1.03 20.43
N GLY A 794 -3.63 -0.31 21.52
CA GLY A 794 -4.51 -0.26 22.70
C GLY A 794 -3.84 0.23 23.97
N VAL A 795 -4.65 0.32 25.04
CA VAL A 795 -4.16 0.58 26.40
C VAL A 795 -3.81 -0.77 27.04
N VAL A 796 -2.57 -0.93 27.48
CA VAL A 796 -2.06 -2.16 28.13
C VAL A 796 -2.31 -2.12 29.64
N ASP A 797 -1.99 -0.99 30.26
CA ASP A 797 -2.18 -0.76 31.69
C ASP A 797 -2.49 0.73 31.95
N ALA A 798 -3.77 1.03 32.13
CA ALA A 798 -4.21 2.40 32.36
C ALA A 798 -3.68 2.95 33.71
N SER A 799 -3.50 2.07 34.73
CA SER A 799 -3.05 2.47 36.05
C SER A 799 -1.59 2.94 36.07
N ASN A 800 -0.78 2.36 35.18
CA ASN A 800 0.63 2.69 35.02
C ASN A 800 0.92 3.52 33.74
N ASN A 801 -0.13 3.97 33.04
CA ASN A 801 0.01 4.78 31.83
C ASN A 801 0.79 4.08 30.71
N VAL A 802 0.59 2.77 30.52
CA VAL A 802 1.26 1.96 29.51
C VAL A 802 0.30 1.65 28.35
N ILE A 803 0.79 1.87 27.15
CA ILE A 803 0.07 1.63 25.88
C ILE A 803 0.89 0.74 24.96
N SER A 804 0.22 0.09 24.01
CA SER A 804 0.83 -0.49 22.82
C SER A 804 0.67 0.50 21.67
N ALA A 805 1.77 1.13 21.30
CA ALA A 805 1.85 2.23 20.36
C ALA A 805 2.46 1.79 19.03
N GLN A 806 2.06 2.43 17.93
CA GLN A 806 2.68 2.31 16.62
C GLN A 806 3.35 3.64 16.27
N PRO A 807 4.59 3.88 16.72
CA PRO A 807 5.28 5.13 16.46
C PRO A 807 5.70 5.26 14.99
N VAL A 808 5.86 6.50 14.52
CA VAL A 808 6.66 6.77 13.33
C VAL A 808 8.13 6.52 13.64
N LEU A 809 8.94 6.28 12.59
CA LEU A 809 10.38 6.16 12.72
C LEU A 809 10.97 7.39 13.41
N GLY A 810 11.95 7.21 14.29
CA GLY A 810 12.74 8.28 14.86
C GLY A 810 13.53 9.03 13.79
N ARG A 811 14.38 9.97 14.23
CA ARG A 811 15.23 10.71 13.31
C ARG A 811 16.07 9.75 12.46
N ASN A 812 15.82 9.80 11.17
CA ASN A 812 16.40 8.94 10.16
C ASN A 812 17.17 9.82 9.16
N LEU A 813 18.47 9.60 9.04
CA LEU A 813 19.35 10.33 8.14
C LEU A 813 19.98 9.40 7.12
N SER A 814 20.09 9.83 5.88
CA SER A 814 20.85 9.12 4.84
C SER A 814 21.74 10.06 4.05
N ALA A 815 22.87 9.53 3.59
CA ALA A 815 23.76 10.21 2.66
C ALA A 815 23.70 9.53 1.29
N SER A 816 23.77 10.30 0.23
CA SER A 816 23.83 9.78 -1.13
C SER A 816 24.86 10.51 -2.00
N VAL A 817 25.33 9.81 -3.02
CA VAL A 817 26.07 10.37 -4.14
C VAL A 817 25.45 9.89 -5.43
N LYS A 818 25.21 10.81 -6.37
CA LYS A 818 24.71 10.51 -7.71
C LYS A 818 25.72 10.95 -8.75
N LEU A 819 25.95 10.12 -9.73
CA LEU A 819 26.66 10.44 -10.97
C LEU A 819 25.63 10.50 -12.10
N LEU A 820 25.45 11.66 -12.69
CA LEU A 820 24.54 11.92 -13.82
C LEU A 820 25.34 11.88 -15.15
N PHE A 821 24.70 11.44 -16.23
CA PHE A 821 25.32 11.31 -17.55
C PHE A 821 24.30 11.33 -18.68
#